data_87af4abe8f49dfbc90da9a65a7409e5c
#
_entry.id   87af4abe8f49dfbc90da9a65a7409e5c
#
_cell.length_a   1.000
_cell.length_b   1.000
_cell.length_c   1.000
_cell.angle_alpha   90.00
_cell.angle_beta   90.00
_cell.angle_gamma   90.00
#
_symmetry.space_group_name_H-M   'P 1'
#
loop_
_entity.id
_entity.type
_entity.pdbx_description
1 polymer ?
#
loop_
_entity_poly.entity_id
_entity_poly.type
_entity_poly.pdbx_seq_one_letter_code
_entity_poly.pdbx_strand_id
1 'polypeptide(L)'
;MQALAIPVLATYGEEEQFELQPEEQAEEYPLIALRNMSVFPGTLVPILIGRKKSMQVVRLAEKENRCFGVVTQRDASVEDPGLEDLYAVGTIVEVSQIMELPSGEVSVILRGRQRFTLTSLTQHNPYLSGRVELLSEELPEDRTEFDILTELIHDRLLHLFDRLAPEPPKGFRETIRGLKNRIYVLHLAASLLSFSMEERQKLLEENSLYERGVEVLRQLNDQIVESEIREEILGRTRREMDQQQREYFLQQQMRSIQDELGGGATSDEEIDELRKKGKEKLWSETVAETFEKELRKAERLNPQSPDFSIQMQYLRTIVELPWGVYSQDNFDLKGAKETLDREHYGLDRVKERILEHLAVLKLKGDMKSPILCLYGPPGVGKTSLGRSIAESLGRKYVRISLGGVHDEAEIRGHRRTYIGAMSGRIIQSLQKAGTSNPVFVLDEIDKLSSDYKGDPASALLEVLDPEQNTTFHDNYLDIDYDLSKVLFIATANNISTIPQALRDRMELIEVTGYIAEEKLKIAEQHLVPKEAKEHGLKLEDLHFAPGALDLIIEEYTRESGVRTLTKQIAAVMRKLAWAMASEEALPAEITPELVREYLGKTIYSRDKYQGNEHPGVVVGLAWTSVGGEILFIESSLQPGQNGKLILTGSLGDVMKESATIALSYIRAHATELGIDLDQIKDKEIHIHVPEGAIPKDGPSAGITMVTSLVSGITRRKVRPHLAMTGEITLRGKVLPVGGIKEKILAAKRSGITDIILCRENEKDIQEINAHYLEGLSFHYVDEITEVLDFALLDEVVDKAK
;
A
#
# COMPACT_ATOMS: atom_id res chain seq x y z
N MET A 1 -3.82 16.26 11.73
CA MET A 1 -3.92 15.89 13.16
C MET A 1 -5.37 16.09 13.59
N GLN A 2 -6.16 15.04 13.64
CA GLN A 2 -7.31 15.09 14.54
C GLN A 2 -6.69 15.09 15.95
N ALA A 3 -6.68 16.26 16.58
CA ALA A 3 -6.40 16.33 18.01
C ALA A 3 -7.43 15.42 18.68
N LEU A 4 -6.98 14.37 19.40
CA LEU A 4 -7.89 13.64 20.26
C LEU A 4 -8.58 14.69 21.13
N ALA A 5 -9.87 14.85 20.94
CA ALA A 5 -10.67 15.69 21.80
C ALA A 5 -10.48 15.12 23.21
N ILE A 6 -9.98 15.95 24.14
CA ILE A 6 -9.77 15.51 25.53
C ILE A 6 -11.14 15.07 26.04
N PRO A 7 -11.31 13.79 26.42
CA PRO A 7 -12.63 13.30 26.81
C PRO A 7 -13.06 13.96 28.12
N VAL A 8 -14.35 14.22 28.24
CA VAL A 8 -14.94 14.57 29.51
C VAL A 8 -15.00 13.29 30.35
N LEU A 9 -14.23 13.23 31.43
CA LEU A 9 -14.16 12.04 32.30
C LEU A 9 -15.26 12.11 33.37
N ALA A 10 -15.89 10.97 33.58
CA ALA A 10 -16.82 10.76 34.71
C ALA A 10 -16.14 9.85 35.75
N THR A 11 -16.53 9.98 37.01
CA THR A 11 -16.04 9.15 38.09
C THR A 11 -17.18 8.28 38.60
N TYR A 12 -16.98 6.96 38.59
CA TYR A 12 -17.96 5.97 38.97
C TYR A 12 -17.41 5.08 40.12
N GLY A 13 -18.29 4.55 40.94
CA GLY A 13 -17.95 3.52 41.90
C GLY A 13 -17.51 2.22 41.25
N GLU A 14 -16.78 1.37 41.96
CA GLU A 14 -16.22 0.12 41.40
C GLU A 14 -17.30 -0.83 40.81
N GLU A 15 -18.45 -0.90 41.44
CA GLU A 15 -19.58 -1.80 41.09
C GLU A 15 -20.78 -1.04 40.49
N GLU A 16 -20.61 0.23 40.15
CA GLU A 16 -21.68 1.04 39.59
C GLU A 16 -22.05 0.55 38.18
N GLN A 17 -23.32 0.17 38.01
CA GLN A 17 -23.87 -0.26 36.73
C GLN A 17 -24.56 0.91 36.04
N PHE A 18 -24.57 0.89 34.70
CA PHE A 18 -25.17 1.96 33.88
C PHE A 18 -26.60 1.66 33.49
N GLU A 19 -27.17 0.57 33.97
CA GLU A 19 -28.55 0.17 33.66
C GLU A 19 -29.56 1.13 34.29
N LEU A 20 -30.68 1.30 33.59
CA LEU A 20 -31.79 2.11 34.05
C LEU A 20 -32.52 1.39 35.20
N GLN A 21 -32.88 2.14 36.21
CA GLN A 21 -33.72 1.60 37.28
C GLN A 21 -35.13 1.23 36.71
N PRO A 22 -35.83 0.24 37.25
CA PRO A 22 -37.13 -0.19 36.74
C PRO A 22 -38.17 0.95 36.60
N GLU A 23 -38.07 1.96 37.42
CA GLU A 23 -38.93 3.15 37.45
C GLU A 23 -38.58 4.11 36.28
N GLU A 24 -37.38 4.04 35.70
CA GLU A 24 -36.89 4.87 34.59
C GLU A 24 -37.15 4.21 33.24
N GLN A 25 -37.54 2.92 33.23
CA GLN A 25 -37.71 2.15 32.01
C GLN A 25 -39.05 2.47 31.34
N ALA A 26 -39.00 2.67 30.02
CA ALA A 26 -40.19 2.89 29.19
C ALA A 26 -40.12 1.99 27.95
N GLU A 27 -41.28 1.63 27.39
CA GLU A 27 -41.33 0.88 26.12
C GLU A 27 -41.06 1.77 24.90
N GLU A 28 -41.23 3.07 25.05
CA GLU A 28 -41.08 4.05 23.98
C GLU A 28 -40.27 5.25 24.45
N TYR A 29 -39.24 5.64 23.64
CA TYR A 29 -38.38 6.76 23.92
C TYR A 29 -38.36 7.76 22.75
N PRO A 30 -38.26 9.08 23.03
CA PRO A 30 -37.81 10.04 22.04
C PRO A 30 -36.43 9.68 21.54
N LEU A 31 -36.16 9.84 20.23
CA LEU A 31 -34.92 9.44 19.61
C LEU A 31 -34.20 10.61 18.93
N ILE A 32 -32.86 10.59 18.98
CA ILE A 32 -31.99 11.46 18.20
C ILE A 32 -31.14 10.60 17.28
N ALA A 33 -31.19 10.87 15.97
CA ALA A 33 -30.32 10.25 14.99
C ALA A 33 -28.95 10.98 14.93
N LEU A 34 -27.90 10.29 15.30
CA LEU A 34 -26.52 10.80 15.32
C LEU A 34 -25.82 10.55 13.97
N ARG A 35 -24.99 11.52 13.55
CA ARG A 35 -24.15 11.39 12.36
C ARG A 35 -22.70 11.07 12.75
N ASN A 36 -22.14 10.01 12.21
CA ASN A 36 -20.74 9.62 12.40
C ASN A 36 -20.29 9.54 13.87
N MET A 37 -21.19 9.16 14.77
CA MET A 37 -20.94 9.09 16.20
C MET A 37 -21.83 8.05 16.85
N SER A 38 -21.28 7.30 17.83
CA SER A 38 -22.04 6.42 18.72
C SER A 38 -21.68 6.73 20.17
N VAL A 39 -22.60 6.47 21.08
CA VAL A 39 -22.43 6.73 22.52
C VAL A 39 -22.40 5.40 23.25
N PHE A 40 -21.38 5.18 24.07
CA PHE A 40 -21.25 3.99 24.92
C PHE A 40 -21.80 4.27 26.33
N PRO A 41 -22.30 3.24 27.02
CA PRO A 41 -22.75 3.39 28.42
C PRO A 41 -21.68 3.99 29.33
N GLY A 42 -22.08 4.89 30.24
CA GLY A 42 -21.16 5.56 31.16
C GLY A 42 -20.35 6.71 30.56
N THR A 43 -20.20 6.82 29.24
CA THR A 43 -19.37 7.85 28.61
C THR A 43 -20.08 9.20 28.53
N LEU A 44 -19.30 10.28 28.67
CA LEU A 44 -19.77 11.66 28.50
C LEU A 44 -19.34 12.15 27.10
N VAL A 45 -20.30 12.41 26.24
CA VAL A 45 -20.04 12.76 24.84
C VAL A 45 -20.67 14.12 24.53
N PRO A 46 -19.86 15.12 24.13
CA PRO A 46 -20.38 16.40 23.64
C PRO A 46 -20.92 16.24 22.22
N ILE A 47 -22.16 16.65 21.98
CA ILE A 47 -22.77 16.66 20.66
C ILE A 47 -23.24 18.07 20.28
N LEU A 48 -23.09 18.43 19.00
CA LEU A 48 -23.64 19.66 18.45
C LEU A 48 -25.03 19.38 17.85
N ILE A 49 -26.01 20.12 18.30
CA ILE A 49 -27.38 19.96 17.84
C ILE A 49 -27.74 21.06 16.85
N GLY A 50 -27.85 20.65 15.59
CA GLY A 50 -28.25 21.55 14.50
C GLY A 50 -29.68 21.36 13.98
N ARG A 51 -30.29 20.16 14.22
CA ARG A 51 -31.63 19.85 13.70
C ARG A 51 -32.73 20.31 14.67
N LYS A 52 -33.78 20.90 14.14
CA LYS A 52 -34.96 21.35 14.95
C LYS A 52 -35.60 20.19 15.72
N LYS A 53 -35.74 19.01 15.10
CA LYS A 53 -36.31 17.79 15.73
C LYS A 53 -35.47 17.35 16.92
N SER A 54 -34.16 17.30 16.79
CA SER A 54 -33.22 16.92 17.88
C SER A 54 -33.24 17.93 19.02
N MET A 55 -33.33 19.23 18.71
CA MET A 55 -33.47 20.28 19.73
C MET A 55 -34.75 20.15 20.57
N GLN A 56 -35.84 19.71 19.96
CA GLN A 56 -37.10 19.47 20.67
C GLN A 56 -36.95 18.30 21.65
N VAL A 57 -36.27 17.22 21.27
CA VAL A 57 -36.00 16.10 22.16
C VAL A 57 -35.19 16.55 23.38
N VAL A 58 -34.10 17.31 23.15
CA VAL A 58 -33.25 17.78 24.26
C VAL A 58 -34.02 18.71 25.22
N ARG A 59 -34.83 19.65 24.70
CA ARG A 59 -35.63 20.54 25.54
C ARG A 59 -36.71 19.77 26.32
N LEU A 60 -37.30 18.73 25.72
CA LEU A 60 -38.25 17.86 26.38
C LEU A 60 -37.57 17.10 27.52
N ALA A 61 -36.42 16.51 27.24
CA ALA A 61 -35.63 15.76 28.21
C ALA A 61 -35.17 16.63 29.39
N GLU A 62 -34.72 17.87 29.13
CA GLU A 62 -34.35 18.82 30.17
C GLU A 62 -35.55 19.24 31.04
N LYS A 63 -36.69 19.53 30.40
CA LYS A 63 -37.89 20.00 31.12
C LYS A 63 -38.49 18.91 32.00
N GLU A 64 -38.51 17.68 31.56
CA GLU A 64 -39.15 16.55 32.21
C GLU A 64 -38.19 15.68 33.00
N ASN A 65 -36.90 16.00 32.97
CA ASN A 65 -35.77 15.19 33.54
C ASN A 65 -35.86 13.71 33.11
N ARG A 66 -36.06 13.49 31.80
CA ARG A 66 -36.25 12.16 31.21
C ARG A 66 -35.08 11.77 30.31
N CYS A 67 -34.81 10.47 30.28
CA CYS A 67 -33.89 9.87 29.32
C CYS A 67 -34.50 9.83 27.90
N PHE A 68 -33.65 9.79 26.88
CA PHE A 68 -34.02 9.60 25.48
C PHE A 68 -33.01 8.68 24.78
N GLY A 69 -33.37 8.14 23.63
CA GLY A 69 -32.48 7.26 22.87
C GLY A 69 -31.64 8.03 21.86
N VAL A 70 -30.39 7.60 21.66
CA VAL A 70 -29.56 8.01 20.52
C VAL A 70 -29.19 6.80 19.66
N VAL A 71 -29.33 6.96 18.35
CA VAL A 71 -29.08 5.89 17.35
C VAL A 71 -28.25 6.48 16.22
N THR A 72 -27.25 5.74 15.78
CA THR A 72 -26.36 6.19 14.68
C THR A 72 -27.04 5.98 13.33
N GLN A 73 -26.89 6.95 12.43
CA GLN A 73 -27.32 6.82 11.02
C GLN A 73 -26.32 5.97 10.24
N ARG A 74 -26.83 5.13 9.32
CA ARG A 74 -25.97 4.38 8.37
C ARG A 74 -25.36 5.31 7.32
N ASP A 75 -26.16 6.26 6.82
CA ASP A 75 -25.71 7.29 5.89
C ASP A 75 -25.92 8.68 6.51
N ALA A 76 -24.80 9.37 6.76
CA ALA A 76 -24.81 10.71 7.36
C ALA A 76 -25.43 11.80 6.45
N SER A 77 -25.62 11.54 5.15
CA SER A 77 -26.19 12.48 4.19
C SER A 77 -27.72 12.59 4.30
N VAL A 78 -28.38 11.58 4.86
CA VAL A 78 -29.85 11.57 4.99
C VAL A 78 -30.30 12.59 6.02
N GLU A 79 -31.14 13.53 5.62
CA GLU A 79 -31.60 14.58 6.53
C GLU A 79 -32.69 14.10 7.49
N ASP A 80 -33.65 13.31 7.04
CA ASP A 80 -34.77 12.78 7.84
C ASP A 80 -34.80 11.25 7.76
N PRO A 81 -34.00 10.55 8.59
CA PRO A 81 -33.79 9.11 8.50
C PRO A 81 -35.03 8.32 8.91
N GLY A 82 -35.36 7.28 8.12
CA GLY A 82 -36.29 6.22 8.43
C GLY A 82 -35.63 5.09 9.24
N LEU A 83 -36.39 4.03 9.54
CA LEU A 83 -35.89 2.89 10.30
C LEU A 83 -34.71 2.17 9.58
N GLU A 84 -34.77 2.09 8.24
CA GLU A 84 -33.74 1.44 7.42
C GLU A 84 -32.42 2.21 7.39
N ASP A 85 -32.49 3.54 7.61
CA ASP A 85 -31.33 4.43 7.63
C ASP A 85 -30.61 4.46 8.98
N LEU A 86 -31.17 3.77 9.99
CA LEU A 86 -30.62 3.71 11.35
C LEU A 86 -30.00 2.34 11.62
N TYR A 87 -29.01 2.31 12.52
CA TYR A 87 -28.53 1.06 13.08
C TYR A 87 -29.55 0.52 14.09
N ALA A 88 -29.56 -0.79 14.29
CA ALA A 88 -30.54 -1.43 15.15
C ALA A 88 -30.28 -1.16 16.64
N VAL A 89 -29.02 -1.05 17.05
CA VAL A 89 -28.63 -0.84 18.45
C VAL A 89 -28.23 0.60 18.69
N GLY A 90 -28.80 1.19 19.73
CA GLY A 90 -28.50 2.53 20.21
C GLY A 90 -28.26 2.55 21.72
N THR A 91 -28.15 3.75 22.30
CA THR A 91 -27.92 3.95 23.72
C THR A 91 -28.94 4.96 24.30
N ILE A 92 -29.56 4.61 25.39
CA ILE A 92 -30.36 5.56 26.20
C ILE A 92 -29.37 6.52 26.87
N VAL A 93 -29.68 7.80 26.80
CA VAL A 93 -28.82 8.87 27.32
C VAL A 93 -29.62 9.83 28.20
N GLU A 94 -28.92 10.50 29.09
CA GLU A 94 -29.43 11.65 29.86
C GLU A 94 -28.64 12.91 29.53
N VAL A 95 -29.26 14.08 29.68
CA VAL A 95 -28.56 15.37 29.50
C VAL A 95 -27.75 15.68 30.75
N SER A 96 -26.44 15.78 30.61
CA SER A 96 -25.54 16.18 31.71
C SER A 96 -25.36 17.69 31.78
N GLN A 97 -25.18 18.34 30.62
CA GLN A 97 -24.96 19.78 30.54
C GLN A 97 -25.38 20.31 29.16
N ILE A 98 -25.94 21.52 29.14
CA ILE A 98 -26.26 22.26 27.90
C ILE A 98 -25.42 23.53 27.88
N MET A 99 -24.79 23.82 26.75
CA MET A 99 -23.96 25.02 26.53
C MET A 99 -24.38 25.68 25.22
N GLU A 100 -24.77 26.97 25.27
CA GLU A 100 -24.97 27.77 24.07
C GLU A 100 -23.64 28.34 23.62
N LEU A 101 -23.27 28.06 22.38
CA LEU A 101 -22.04 28.56 21.78
C LEU A 101 -22.26 29.98 21.22
N PRO A 102 -21.19 30.80 21.13
CA PRO A 102 -21.26 32.15 20.54
C PRO A 102 -21.77 32.18 19.09
N SER A 103 -21.66 31.01 18.37
CA SER A 103 -22.21 30.81 17.02
C SER A 103 -23.76 30.70 16.97
N GLY A 104 -24.43 30.59 18.12
CA GLY A 104 -25.88 30.31 18.21
C GLY A 104 -26.22 28.83 18.11
N GLU A 105 -25.24 27.95 18.00
CA GLU A 105 -25.39 26.50 18.07
C GLU A 105 -25.43 26.03 19.52
N VAL A 106 -26.16 24.94 19.77
CA VAL A 106 -26.23 24.35 21.13
C VAL A 106 -25.40 23.09 21.19
N SER A 107 -24.45 23.09 22.10
CA SER A 107 -23.65 21.90 22.45
C SER A 107 -24.27 21.26 23.69
N VAL A 108 -24.49 19.95 23.64
CA VAL A 108 -25.06 19.18 24.74
C VAL A 108 -24.12 18.07 25.13
N ILE A 109 -23.78 17.95 26.39
CA ILE A 109 -23.03 16.82 26.91
C ILE A 109 -24.03 15.75 27.33
N LEU A 110 -23.99 14.61 26.64
CA LEU A 110 -24.81 13.45 26.93
C LEU A 110 -24.05 12.43 27.76
N ARG A 111 -24.72 11.83 28.74
CA ARG A 111 -24.23 10.68 29.49
C ARG A 111 -24.94 9.43 29.00
N GLY A 112 -24.18 8.44 28.49
CA GLY A 112 -24.71 7.14 28.12
C GLY A 112 -25.20 6.38 29.36
N ARG A 113 -26.36 5.72 29.26
CA ARG A 113 -26.92 4.86 30.29
C ARG A 113 -26.91 3.41 29.83
N GLN A 114 -27.94 2.94 29.21
CA GLN A 114 -28.14 1.55 28.84
C GLN A 114 -28.29 1.39 27.33
N ARG A 115 -27.78 0.31 26.75
CA ARG A 115 -27.99 -0.04 25.34
C ARG A 115 -29.43 -0.51 25.11
N PHE A 116 -29.90 -0.34 23.90
CA PHE A 116 -31.22 -0.83 23.47
C PHE A 116 -31.22 -1.25 22.01
N THR A 117 -32.13 -2.13 21.65
CA THR A 117 -32.46 -2.46 20.27
C THR A 117 -33.71 -1.68 19.85
N LEU A 118 -33.63 -0.96 18.72
CA LEU A 118 -34.78 -0.24 18.14
C LEU A 118 -35.64 -1.23 17.35
N THR A 119 -36.85 -1.48 17.78
CA THR A 119 -37.76 -2.44 17.12
C THR A 119 -38.67 -1.78 16.09
N SER A 120 -39.14 -0.54 16.32
CA SER A 120 -39.96 0.19 15.38
C SER A 120 -39.95 1.68 15.68
N LEU A 121 -40.12 2.52 14.63
CA LEU A 121 -40.40 3.94 14.80
C LEU A 121 -41.91 4.15 14.97
N THR A 122 -42.27 4.86 16.01
CA THR A 122 -43.69 5.14 16.34
C THR A 122 -44.13 6.51 15.90
N GLN A 123 -43.18 7.47 15.85
CA GLN A 123 -43.46 8.85 15.49
C GLN A 123 -42.28 9.49 14.74
N HIS A 124 -42.57 10.30 13.70
CA HIS A 124 -41.58 11.06 12.95
C HIS A 124 -41.66 12.58 13.20
N ASN A 125 -42.82 13.10 13.62
CA ASN A 125 -43.06 14.51 13.90
C ASN A 125 -43.86 14.69 15.22
N PRO A 126 -43.50 15.66 16.07
CA PRO A 126 -42.55 16.77 15.88
C PRO A 126 -41.08 16.32 16.07
N TYR A 127 -40.81 15.15 16.62
CA TYR A 127 -39.50 14.50 16.76
C TYR A 127 -39.64 12.99 16.53
N LEU A 128 -38.52 12.31 16.40
CA LEU A 128 -38.48 10.85 16.26
C LEU A 128 -38.79 10.20 17.61
N SER A 129 -39.68 9.18 17.62
CA SER A 129 -39.89 8.28 18.75
C SER A 129 -39.90 6.85 18.25
N GLY A 130 -39.52 5.90 19.10
CA GLY A 130 -39.53 4.50 18.74
C GLY A 130 -39.67 3.59 19.95
N ARG A 131 -40.17 2.36 19.68
CA ARG A 131 -40.17 1.26 20.63
C ARG A 131 -38.79 0.65 20.72
N VAL A 132 -38.36 0.35 21.94
CA VAL A 132 -37.04 -0.17 22.22
C VAL A 132 -37.13 -1.37 23.14
N GLU A 133 -36.17 -2.30 22.97
CA GLU A 133 -35.91 -3.36 23.91
C GLU A 133 -34.56 -3.09 24.56
N LEU A 134 -34.55 -2.97 25.90
CA LEU A 134 -33.33 -2.68 26.65
C LEU A 134 -32.40 -3.91 26.62
N LEU A 135 -31.14 -3.67 26.37
CA LEU A 135 -30.08 -4.70 26.36
C LEU A 135 -29.30 -4.64 27.68
N SER A 136 -29.08 -5.78 28.29
CA SER A 136 -28.19 -5.92 29.45
C SER A 136 -26.78 -6.29 28.99
N GLU A 137 -25.80 -5.93 29.81
CA GLU A 137 -24.41 -6.28 29.59
C GLU A 137 -24.12 -7.70 30.10
N GLU A 138 -23.55 -8.55 29.28
CA GLU A 138 -23.18 -9.93 29.67
C GLU A 138 -21.78 -9.98 30.24
N LEU A 139 -21.67 -10.17 31.56
CA LEU A 139 -20.41 -10.40 32.24
C LEU A 139 -20.04 -11.88 32.10
N PRO A 140 -18.77 -12.23 31.89
CA PRO A 140 -18.33 -13.62 31.89
C PRO A 140 -18.52 -14.28 33.26
N GLU A 141 -18.71 -15.60 33.27
CA GLU A 141 -18.85 -16.40 34.51
C GLU A 141 -17.59 -16.31 35.39
N ASP A 142 -16.41 -16.35 34.76
CA ASP A 142 -15.12 -16.06 35.41
C ASP A 142 -14.75 -14.58 35.29
N ARG A 143 -14.95 -13.86 36.39
CA ARG A 143 -14.59 -12.43 36.45
C ARG A 143 -13.09 -12.19 36.40
N THR A 144 -12.27 -13.18 36.73
CA THR A 144 -10.81 -12.99 36.82
C THR A 144 -10.19 -12.65 35.46
N GLU A 145 -10.63 -13.32 34.40
CA GLU A 145 -10.16 -13.04 33.05
C GLU A 145 -10.59 -11.66 32.56
N PHE A 146 -11.82 -11.25 32.84
CA PHE A 146 -12.31 -9.91 32.50
C PHE A 146 -11.59 -8.82 33.27
N ASP A 147 -11.26 -9.08 34.52
CA ASP A 147 -10.52 -8.16 35.38
C ASP A 147 -9.11 -7.92 34.83
N ILE A 148 -8.41 -8.99 34.46
CA ILE A 148 -7.08 -8.90 33.85
C ILE A 148 -7.16 -8.16 32.49
N LEU A 149 -8.15 -8.50 31.66
CA LEU A 149 -8.35 -7.86 30.35
C LEU A 149 -8.56 -6.35 30.49
N THR A 150 -9.42 -5.92 31.41
CA THR A 150 -9.72 -4.50 31.63
C THR A 150 -8.55 -3.74 32.26
N GLU A 151 -7.73 -4.38 33.07
CA GLU A 151 -6.49 -3.83 33.61
C GLU A 151 -5.46 -3.61 32.48
N LEU A 152 -5.31 -4.57 31.57
CA LEU A 152 -4.48 -4.43 30.39
C LEU A 152 -4.97 -3.29 29.49
N ILE A 153 -6.28 -3.18 29.25
CA ILE A 153 -6.87 -2.07 28.49
C ILE A 153 -6.53 -0.73 29.15
N HIS A 154 -6.66 -0.65 30.46
CA HIS A 154 -6.37 0.55 31.24
C HIS A 154 -4.90 0.99 31.11
N ASP A 155 -3.98 0.04 31.26
CA ASP A 155 -2.54 0.32 31.13
C ASP A 155 -2.17 0.72 29.70
N ARG A 156 -2.72 0.04 28.70
CA ARG A 156 -2.49 0.38 27.30
C ARG A 156 -3.10 1.73 26.92
N LEU A 157 -4.26 2.06 27.44
CA LEU A 157 -4.90 3.35 27.26
C LEU A 157 -4.03 4.50 27.82
N LEU A 158 -3.50 4.35 29.01
CA LEU A 158 -2.54 5.29 29.61
C LEU A 158 -1.30 5.46 28.73
N HIS A 159 -0.75 4.34 28.26
CA HIS A 159 0.43 4.35 27.39
C HIS A 159 0.16 5.08 26.05
N LEU A 160 -1.01 4.89 25.45
CA LEU A 160 -1.41 5.59 24.24
C LEU A 160 -1.55 7.10 24.48
N PHE A 161 -2.17 7.52 25.58
CA PHE A 161 -2.29 8.94 25.92
C PHE A 161 -0.96 9.62 26.19
N ASP A 162 -0.04 8.96 26.88
CA ASP A 162 1.31 9.50 27.13
C ASP A 162 2.06 9.83 25.84
N ARG A 163 1.74 9.13 24.76
CA ARG A 163 2.35 9.36 23.42
C ARG A 163 1.63 10.41 22.59
N LEU A 164 0.30 10.35 22.55
CA LEU A 164 -0.50 11.23 21.67
C LEU A 164 -0.69 12.64 22.24
N ALA A 165 -0.61 12.80 23.57
CA ALA A 165 -0.72 14.08 24.25
C ALA A 165 0.43 14.27 25.24
N PRO A 166 1.63 14.68 24.78
CA PRO A 166 2.80 14.82 25.64
C PRO A 166 2.63 15.87 26.75
N GLU A 167 1.74 16.84 26.58
CA GLU A 167 1.38 17.84 27.61
C GLU A 167 -0.15 17.81 27.90
N PRO A 168 -0.68 16.78 28.57
CA PRO A 168 -2.09 16.74 28.93
C PRO A 168 -2.40 17.80 30.01
N PRO A 169 -3.66 18.22 30.15
CA PRO A 169 -4.08 19.10 31.26
C PRO A 169 -3.66 18.54 32.59
N LYS A 170 -3.30 19.45 33.52
CA LYS A 170 -2.89 19.08 34.87
C LYS A 170 -3.98 18.22 35.56
N GLY A 171 -3.59 17.08 36.10
CA GLY A 171 -4.50 16.15 36.79
C GLY A 171 -5.18 15.11 35.87
N PHE A 172 -5.07 15.20 34.55
CA PHE A 172 -5.75 14.28 33.65
C PHE A 172 -5.22 12.82 33.76
N ARG A 173 -3.91 12.66 33.89
CA ARG A 173 -3.27 11.34 34.10
C ARG A 173 -3.69 10.71 35.41
N GLU A 174 -3.74 11.51 36.48
CA GLU A 174 -4.19 11.06 37.78
C GLU A 174 -5.65 10.65 37.76
N THR A 175 -6.48 11.37 37.02
CA THR A 175 -7.89 11.01 36.85
C THR A 175 -8.06 9.67 36.15
N ILE A 176 -7.38 9.43 35.02
CA ILE A 176 -7.45 8.15 34.33
C ILE A 176 -6.91 7.03 35.22
N ARG A 177 -5.77 7.20 35.89
CA ARG A 177 -5.25 6.20 36.83
C ARG A 177 -6.18 5.89 38.01
N GLY A 178 -7.01 6.85 38.37
CA GLY A 178 -7.98 6.72 39.43
C GLY A 178 -9.29 6.06 39.05
N LEU A 179 -9.49 5.70 37.79
CA LEU A 179 -10.69 5.03 37.29
C LEU A 179 -10.75 3.61 37.83
N LYS A 180 -11.74 3.32 38.68
CA LYS A 180 -11.91 2.02 39.34
C LYS A 180 -12.95 1.14 38.68
N ASN A 181 -13.93 1.75 37.97
CA ASN A 181 -14.99 1.03 37.31
C ASN A 181 -14.47 0.41 35.97
N ARG A 182 -14.38 -0.91 35.93
CA ARG A 182 -13.81 -1.68 34.82
C ARG A 182 -14.64 -1.60 33.55
N ILE A 183 -15.97 -1.63 33.68
CA ILE A 183 -16.88 -1.49 32.54
C ILE A 183 -16.75 -0.10 31.94
N TYR A 184 -16.64 0.93 32.79
CA TYR A 184 -16.41 2.30 32.30
C TYR A 184 -15.09 2.45 31.57
N VAL A 185 -14.00 1.87 32.06
CA VAL A 185 -12.69 1.89 31.39
C VAL A 185 -12.78 1.28 30.00
N LEU A 186 -13.48 0.14 29.87
CA LEU A 186 -13.71 -0.51 28.57
C LEU A 186 -14.49 0.39 27.61
N HIS A 187 -15.61 0.95 28.06
CA HIS A 187 -16.44 1.83 27.24
C HIS A 187 -15.76 3.15 26.88
N LEU A 188 -14.98 3.70 27.81
CA LEU A 188 -14.16 4.89 27.57
C LEU A 188 -13.12 4.60 26.49
N ALA A 189 -12.40 3.48 26.58
CA ALA A 189 -11.46 3.06 25.56
C ALA A 189 -12.14 2.89 24.18
N ALA A 190 -13.28 2.18 24.13
CA ALA A 190 -14.05 2.01 22.91
C ALA A 190 -14.50 3.33 22.27
N SER A 191 -14.81 4.35 23.10
CA SER A 191 -15.23 5.68 22.62
C SER A 191 -14.09 6.53 22.06
N LEU A 192 -12.85 6.31 22.55
CA LEU A 192 -11.68 7.13 22.23
C LEU A 192 -10.85 6.61 21.06
N LEU A 193 -10.91 5.31 20.80
CA LEU A 193 -10.15 4.67 19.73
C LEU A 193 -10.68 5.03 18.35
N SER A 194 -9.77 5.05 17.38
CA SER A 194 -10.06 5.35 15.97
C SER A 194 -10.67 4.13 15.27
N PHE A 195 -11.86 3.76 15.64
CA PHE A 195 -12.65 2.77 14.92
C PHE A 195 -13.40 3.42 13.76
N SER A 196 -13.60 2.70 12.68
CA SER A 196 -14.61 3.04 11.68
C SER A 196 -16.01 3.04 12.31
N MET A 197 -16.98 3.70 11.68
CA MET A 197 -18.35 3.71 12.22
C MET A 197 -18.96 2.32 12.29
N GLU A 198 -18.66 1.47 11.31
CA GLU A 198 -19.14 0.10 11.29
C GLU A 198 -18.54 -0.75 12.41
N GLU A 199 -17.24 -0.63 12.65
CA GLU A 199 -16.55 -1.34 13.76
C GLU A 199 -17.04 -0.85 15.12
N ARG A 200 -17.21 0.47 15.29
CA ARG A 200 -17.74 1.05 16.54
C ARG A 200 -19.16 0.60 16.81
N GLN A 201 -19.98 0.44 15.76
CA GLN A 201 -21.32 -0.05 15.88
C GLN A 201 -21.36 -1.55 16.22
N LYS A 202 -20.49 -2.37 15.62
CA LYS A 202 -20.33 -3.79 15.99
C LYS A 202 -19.95 -3.95 17.47
N LEU A 203 -19.05 -3.10 17.98
CA LEU A 203 -18.71 -3.09 19.40
C LEU A 203 -19.91 -2.72 20.28
N LEU A 204 -20.78 -1.80 19.82
CA LEU A 204 -21.99 -1.44 20.54
C LEU A 204 -23.04 -2.55 20.52
N GLU A 205 -23.09 -3.34 19.45
CA GLU A 205 -24.00 -4.47 19.25
C GLU A 205 -23.58 -5.72 20.02
N GLU A 206 -22.27 -5.88 20.32
CA GLU A 206 -21.76 -7.02 21.07
C GLU A 206 -22.23 -7.02 22.52
N ASN A 207 -22.89 -8.09 22.95
CA ASN A 207 -23.41 -8.22 24.33
C ASN A 207 -22.37 -8.65 25.34
N SER A 208 -21.44 -9.49 24.91
CA SER A 208 -20.36 -9.97 25.78
C SER A 208 -19.33 -8.86 26.03
N LEU A 209 -19.22 -8.44 27.29
CA LEU A 209 -18.20 -7.48 27.70
C LEU A 209 -16.76 -8.00 27.50
N TYR A 210 -16.57 -9.31 27.57
CA TYR A 210 -15.28 -9.93 27.35
C TYR A 210 -14.85 -9.82 25.87
N GLU A 211 -15.71 -10.24 24.93
CA GLU A 211 -15.44 -10.17 23.51
C GLU A 211 -15.24 -8.71 23.04
N ARG A 212 -16.05 -7.80 23.54
CA ARG A 212 -15.87 -6.35 23.32
C ARG A 212 -14.52 -5.87 23.82
N GLY A 213 -14.09 -6.36 24.99
CA GLY A 213 -12.79 -6.03 25.58
C GLY A 213 -11.60 -6.54 24.77
N VAL A 214 -11.70 -7.76 24.24
CA VAL A 214 -10.66 -8.35 23.38
C VAL A 214 -10.46 -7.50 22.12
N GLU A 215 -11.55 -7.08 21.47
CA GLU A 215 -11.47 -6.25 20.26
C GLU A 215 -10.91 -4.84 20.56
N VAL A 216 -11.32 -4.24 21.68
CA VAL A 216 -10.78 -2.96 22.15
C VAL A 216 -9.28 -3.07 22.44
N LEU A 217 -8.83 -4.15 23.09
CA LEU A 217 -7.40 -4.35 23.38
C LEU A 217 -6.59 -4.55 22.09
N ARG A 218 -7.14 -5.28 21.12
CA ARG A 218 -6.51 -5.48 19.81
C ARG A 218 -6.26 -4.13 19.13
N GLN A 219 -7.29 -3.32 19.02
CA GLN A 219 -7.23 -2.01 18.39
C GLN A 219 -6.30 -1.02 19.16
N LEU A 220 -6.27 -1.10 20.48
CA LEU A 220 -5.33 -0.33 21.29
C LEU A 220 -3.87 -0.66 20.94
N ASN A 221 -3.56 -1.95 20.82
CA ASN A 221 -2.22 -2.39 20.46
C ASN A 221 -1.84 -1.95 19.05
N ASP A 222 -2.77 -2.07 18.08
CA ASP A 222 -2.55 -1.64 16.70
C ASP A 222 -2.25 -0.13 16.63
N GLN A 223 -3.00 0.70 17.34
CA GLN A 223 -2.78 2.15 17.38
C GLN A 223 -1.47 2.53 18.11
N ILE A 224 -1.08 1.78 19.13
CA ILE A 224 0.23 1.99 19.79
C ILE A 224 1.36 1.70 18.80
N VAL A 225 1.31 0.56 18.10
CA VAL A 225 2.31 0.18 17.09
C VAL A 225 2.36 1.23 15.95
N GLU A 226 1.21 1.68 15.46
CA GLU A 226 1.16 2.74 14.45
C GLU A 226 1.80 4.03 14.95
N SER A 227 1.54 4.41 16.21
CA SER A 227 2.14 5.61 16.83
C SER A 227 3.66 5.47 16.98
N GLU A 228 4.15 4.26 17.33
CA GLU A 228 5.59 3.95 17.43
C GLU A 228 6.30 4.07 16.09
N ILE A 229 5.74 3.48 15.05
CA ILE A 229 6.28 3.59 13.69
C ILE A 229 6.29 5.05 13.22
N ARG A 230 5.23 5.78 13.49
CA ARG A 230 5.12 7.21 13.12
C ARG A 230 6.16 8.05 13.85
N GLU A 231 6.37 7.81 15.13
CA GLU A 231 7.36 8.52 15.96
C GLU A 231 8.81 8.18 15.53
N GLU A 232 9.07 6.91 15.18
CA GLU A 232 10.37 6.49 14.64
C GLU A 232 10.67 7.16 13.28
N ILE A 233 9.68 7.22 12.38
CA ILE A 233 9.81 7.91 11.09
C ILE A 233 10.06 9.41 11.31
N LEU A 234 9.25 10.06 12.14
CA LEU A 234 9.41 11.49 12.46
C LEU A 234 10.73 11.77 13.16
N GLY A 235 11.13 10.89 14.09
CA GLY A 235 12.41 11.00 14.80
C GLY A 235 13.62 10.78 13.87
N ARG A 236 13.48 9.92 12.85
CA ARG A 236 14.50 9.72 11.83
C ARG A 236 14.61 10.93 10.91
N THR A 237 13.49 11.43 10.43
CA THR A 237 13.42 12.64 9.60
C THR A 237 13.93 13.87 10.34
N ARG A 238 13.60 14.02 11.63
CA ARG A 238 14.09 15.12 12.47
C ARG A 238 15.59 15.03 12.70
N ARG A 239 16.13 13.82 12.96
CA ARG A 239 17.58 13.59 13.09
C ARG A 239 18.33 13.86 11.79
N GLU A 240 17.77 13.49 10.64
CA GLU A 240 18.34 13.81 9.32
C GLU A 240 18.30 15.31 9.03
N MET A 241 17.22 15.99 9.39
CA MET A 241 17.12 17.47 9.30
C MET A 241 18.08 18.17 10.28
N ASP A 242 18.14 17.71 11.54
CA ASP A 242 19.05 18.28 12.55
C ASP A 242 20.52 18.04 12.15
N GLN A 243 20.83 16.90 11.54
CA GLN A 243 22.15 16.60 11.03
C GLN A 243 22.51 17.49 9.84
N GLN A 244 21.59 17.69 8.90
CA GLN A 244 21.77 18.62 7.79
C GLN A 244 21.89 20.07 8.27
N GLN A 245 21.07 20.50 9.24
CA GLN A 245 21.20 21.82 9.85
C GLN A 245 22.52 21.96 10.62
N ARG A 246 22.97 20.93 11.32
CA ARG A 246 24.24 20.94 12.06
C ARG A 246 25.45 20.94 11.12
N GLU A 247 25.41 20.19 10.03
CA GLU A 247 26.43 20.23 8.96
C GLU A 247 26.46 21.61 8.28
N TYR A 248 25.30 22.17 7.99
CA TYR A 248 25.17 23.52 7.45
C TYR A 248 25.73 24.58 8.44
N PHE A 249 25.37 24.46 9.73
CA PHE A 249 25.85 25.35 10.78
C PHE A 249 27.38 25.23 11.01
N LEU A 250 27.90 24.00 10.99
CA LEU A 250 29.35 23.75 11.09
C LEU A 250 30.09 24.26 9.85
N GLN A 251 29.51 24.09 8.65
CA GLN A 251 30.09 24.69 7.44
C GLN A 251 30.09 26.23 7.50
N GLN A 252 29.03 26.81 8.05
CA GLN A 252 28.95 28.25 8.24
C GLN A 252 29.96 28.74 9.29
N GLN A 253 30.12 28.00 10.43
CA GLN A 253 31.17 28.30 11.40
C GLN A 253 32.56 28.12 10.83
N MET A 254 32.81 27.08 10.05
CA MET A 254 34.11 26.92 9.36
C MET A 254 34.39 28.08 8.40
N ARG A 255 33.39 28.54 7.64
CA ARG A 255 33.53 29.72 6.80
C ARG A 255 33.80 31.00 7.60
N SER A 256 33.00 31.20 8.69
CA SER A 256 33.23 32.36 9.57
C SER A 256 34.62 32.36 10.22
N ILE A 257 35.13 31.19 10.61
CA ILE A 257 36.50 31.02 11.14
C ILE A 257 37.55 31.22 10.05
N GLN A 258 37.28 30.75 8.80
CA GLN A 258 38.16 31.02 7.65
C GLN A 258 38.19 32.51 7.29
N ASP A 259 37.06 33.20 7.38
CA ASP A 259 36.95 34.64 7.18
C ASP A 259 37.67 35.44 8.29
N GLU A 260 37.63 35.01 9.57
CA GLU A 260 38.38 35.58 10.69
C GLU A 260 39.89 35.31 10.62
N LEU A 261 40.30 34.22 9.93
CA LEU A 261 41.74 33.88 9.76
C LEU A 261 42.38 34.55 8.53
N GLY A 262 41.68 35.48 7.88
CA GLY A 262 42.27 36.36 6.85
C GLY A 262 42.43 35.74 5.44
N GLY A 263 41.60 34.78 5.08
CA GLY A 263 41.63 34.12 3.76
C GLY A 263 40.34 34.29 2.95
N GLY A 264 39.38 35.12 3.34
CA GLY A 264 38.11 35.37 2.64
C GLY A 264 38.16 36.63 1.80
N ALA A 265 37.62 36.55 0.58
CA ALA A 265 37.35 37.73 -0.24
C ALA A 265 36.43 38.68 0.54
N THR A 266 36.63 39.97 0.41
CA THR A 266 35.75 41.01 0.97
C THR A 266 34.35 40.81 0.37
N SER A 267 33.28 41.22 1.09
CA SER A 267 31.89 41.12 0.58
C SER A 267 31.74 41.76 -0.82
N ASP A 268 32.53 42.79 -1.10
CA ASP A 268 32.54 43.44 -2.41
C ASP A 268 33.22 42.56 -3.48
N GLU A 269 34.27 41.81 -3.11
CA GLU A 269 34.91 40.84 -4.03
C GLU A 269 33.98 39.67 -4.37
N GLU A 270 33.20 39.16 -3.39
CA GLU A 270 32.19 38.13 -3.63
C GLU A 270 31.07 38.60 -4.60
N ILE A 271 30.61 39.85 -4.42
CA ILE A 271 29.62 40.46 -5.31
C ILE A 271 30.15 40.60 -6.70
N ASP A 272 31.41 41.08 -6.82
CA ASP A 272 32.09 41.25 -8.12
C ASP A 272 32.36 39.90 -8.80
N GLU A 273 32.69 38.86 -8.04
CA GLU A 273 32.82 37.50 -8.56
C GLU A 273 31.49 36.97 -9.11
N LEU A 274 30.39 37.15 -8.37
CA LEU A 274 29.03 36.75 -8.83
C LEU A 274 28.63 37.54 -10.10
N ARG A 275 28.95 38.83 -10.15
CA ARG A 275 28.71 39.67 -11.34
C ARG A 275 29.49 39.16 -12.55
N LYS A 276 30.74 38.75 -12.34
CA LYS A 276 31.60 38.21 -13.38
C LYS A 276 31.06 36.87 -13.91
N LYS A 277 30.72 35.95 -12.99
CA LYS A 277 30.08 34.68 -13.32
C LYS A 277 28.73 34.87 -14.01
N GLY A 278 27.95 35.84 -13.59
CA GLY A 278 26.67 36.16 -14.22
C GLY A 278 26.80 36.66 -15.67
N LYS A 279 27.84 37.41 -16.01
CA LYS A 279 28.11 37.83 -17.38
C LYS A 279 28.51 36.70 -18.32
N GLU A 280 28.99 35.59 -17.79
CA GLU A 280 29.39 34.42 -18.55
C GLU A 280 28.21 33.46 -18.81
N LYS A 281 27.07 33.69 -18.17
CA LYS A 281 25.89 32.83 -18.30
C LYS A 281 25.05 33.14 -19.54
N LEU A 282 24.54 32.09 -20.19
CA LEU A 282 23.65 32.17 -21.35
C LEU A 282 22.17 32.15 -20.90
N TRP A 283 21.76 33.19 -20.19
CA TRP A 283 20.39 33.35 -19.72
C TRP A 283 19.59 34.36 -20.53
N SER A 284 18.27 34.40 -20.36
CA SER A 284 17.40 35.37 -21.04
C SER A 284 17.62 36.77 -20.48
N GLU A 285 17.20 37.79 -21.26
CA GLU A 285 17.29 39.18 -20.83
C GLU A 285 16.54 39.45 -19.52
N THR A 286 15.38 38.83 -19.34
CA THR A 286 14.58 38.92 -18.12
C THR A 286 15.32 38.36 -16.89
N VAL A 287 16.01 37.23 -17.02
CA VAL A 287 16.83 36.65 -15.95
C VAL A 287 18.03 37.53 -15.63
N ALA A 288 18.71 38.08 -16.66
CA ALA A 288 19.81 38.98 -16.48
C ALA A 288 19.42 40.26 -15.74
N GLU A 289 18.29 40.87 -16.11
CA GLU A 289 17.76 42.05 -15.44
C GLU A 289 17.39 41.77 -13.97
N THR A 290 16.75 40.64 -13.72
CA THR A 290 16.38 40.22 -12.36
C THR A 290 17.62 39.97 -11.52
N PHE A 291 18.62 39.29 -12.05
CA PHE A 291 19.88 39.04 -11.37
C PHE A 291 20.60 40.34 -11.02
N GLU A 292 20.74 41.29 -11.97
CA GLU A 292 21.41 42.57 -11.73
C GLU A 292 20.64 43.45 -10.73
N LYS A 293 19.30 43.41 -10.77
CA LYS A 293 18.45 44.09 -9.78
C LYS A 293 18.67 43.54 -8.37
N GLU A 294 18.70 42.21 -8.22
CA GLU A 294 18.90 41.56 -6.94
C GLU A 294 20.36 41.69 -6.44
N LEU A 295 21.32 41.76 -7.35
CA LEU A 295 22.72 42.04 -7.03
C LEU A 295 22.89 43.47 -6.46
N ARG A 296 22.23 44.46 -7.07
CA ARG A 296 22.22 45.86 -6.55
C ARG A 296 21.52 45.95 -5.19
N LYS A 297 20.60 45.07 -4.86
CA LYS A 297 20.03 45.00 -3.50
C LYS A 297 21.09 44.48 -2.51
N ALA A 298 21.85 43.44 -2.88
CA ALA A 298 22.91 42.91 -2.03
C ALA A 298 23.97 43.96 -1.71
N GLU A 299 24.35 44.79 -2.68
CA GLU A 299 25.30 45.91 -2.50
C GLU A 299 24.86 46.95 -1.46
N ARG A 300 23.54 47.06 -1.23
CA ARG A 300 22.96 48.03 -0.27
C ARG A 300 22.72 47.43 1.12
N LEU A 301 22.81 46.14 1.26
CA LEU A 301 22.58 45.44 2.52
C LEU A 301 23.85 45.47 3.37
N ASN A 302 23.68 45.54 4.70
CA ASN A 302 24.80 45.37 5.62
C ASN A 302 25.34 43.94 5.57
N PRO A 303 26.62 43.70 5.26
CA PRO A 303 27.20 42.38 5.18
C PRO A 303 27.04 41.51 6.43
N GLN A 304 26.87 42.12 7.60
CA GLN A 304 26.63 41.40 8.86
C GLN A 304 25.16 41.10 9.12
N SER A 305 24.24 41.49 8.23
CA SER A 305 22.82 41.22 8.41
C SER A 305 22.45 39.81 7.92
N PRO A 306 21.50 39.10 8.56
CA PRO A 306 20.95 37.85 8.04
C PRO A 306 20.39 37.95 6.63
N ASP A 307 19.81 39.10 6.29
CA ASP A 307 19.25 39.40 4.97
C ASP A 307 20.31 39.39 3.88
N PHE A 308 21.52 39.82 4.16
CA PHE A 308 22.65 39.77 3.22
C PHE A 308 22.99 38.31 2.87
N SER A 309 23.10 37.43 3.86
CA SER A 309 23.40 36.01 3.65
C SER A 309 22.32 35.33 2.83
N ILE A 310 21.03 35.61 3.09
CA ILE A 310 19.89 35.07 2.32
C ILE A 310 19.97 35.59 0.86
N GLN A 311 20.26 36.86 0.67
CA GLN A 311 20.36 37.46 -0.65
C GLN A 311 21.53 36.88 -1.45
N MET A 312 22.69 36.71 -0.81
CA MET A 312 23.86 36.09 -1.44
C MET A 312 23.62 34.64 -1.81
N GLN A 313 22.96 33.87 -0.95
CA GLN A 313 22.59 32.49 -1.25
C GLN A 313 21.62 32.39 -2.44
N TYR A 314 20.66 33.28 -2.53
CA TYR A 314 19.77 33.40 -3.67
C TYR A 314 20.54 33.71 -4.98
N LEU A 315 21.41 34.68 -4.97
CA LEU A 315 22.25 35.05 -6.14
C LEU A 315 23.17 33.89 -6.56
N ARG A 316 23.77 33.18 -5.59
CA ARG A 316 24.58 31.99 -5.86
C ARG A 316 23.73 30.89 -6.52
N THR A 317 22.51 30.63 -6.02
CA THR A 317 21.61 29.64 -6.61
C THR A 317 21.31 29.96 -8.07
N ILE A 318 21.02 31.21 -8.41
CA ILE A 318 20.78 31.62 -9.80
C ILE A 318 22.03 31.41 -10.68
N VAL A 319 23.20 31.80 -10.21
CA VAL A 319 24.44 31.66 -10.98
C VAL A 319 24.89 30.22 -11.14
N GLU A 320 24.65 29.36 -10.13
CA GLU A 320 25.02 27.96 -10.17
C GLU A 320 24.13 27.11 -11.10
N LEU A 321 22.95 27.61 -11.45
CA LEU A 321 22.10 26.92 -12.43
C LEU A 321 22.76 26.83 -13.79
N PRO A 322 22.57 25.74 -14.53
CA PRO A 322 23.23 25.46 -15.80
C PRO A 322 22.54 26.14 -16.98
N TRP A 323 22.36 27.46 -16.94
CA TRP A 323 21.72 28.24 -18.00
C TRP A 323 22.39 28.04 -19.36
N GLY A 324 21.65 27.48 -20.33
CA GLY A 324 22.16 27.29 -21.69
C GLY A 324 23.27 26.23 -21.81
N VAL A 325 23.56 25.49 -20.75
CA VAL A 325 24.56 24.41 -20.78
C VAL A 325 23.88 23.08 -21.09
N TYR A 326 24.15 22.52 -22.24
CA TYR A 326 23.54 21.27 -22.71
C TYR A 326 24.59 20.17 -22.89
N SER A 327 24.28 18.95 -22.47
CA SER A 327 25.00 17.75 -22.88
C SER A 327 24.76 17.52 -24.37
N GLN A 328 25.76 17.03 -25.07
CA GLN A 328 25.64 16.67 -26.48
C GLN A 328 24.88 15.32 -26.58
N ASP A 329 23.75 15.32 -27.24
CA ASP A 329 22.89 14.15 -27.36
C ASP A 329 23.49 13.13 -28.33
N ASN A 330 23.56 11.88 -27.86
CA ASN A 330 23.94 10.75 -28.68
C ASN A 330 22.70 9.88 -29.01
N PHE A 331 22.11 10.09 -30.18
CA PHE A 331 20.98 9.28 -30.67
C PHE A 331 21.43 8.08 -31.51
N ASP A 332 22.49 7.38 -31.07
CA ASP A 332 22.86 6.09 -31.62
C ASP A 332 21.97 4.97 -31.10
N LEU A 333 20.93 4.62 -31.88
CA LEU A 333 19.97 3.59 -31.49
C LEU A 333 20.60 2.18 -31.37
N LYS A 334 21.70 1.91 -32.12
CA LYS A 334 22.41 0.64 -32.00
C LYS A 334 23.18 0.58 -30.68
N GLY A 335 23.93 1.64 -30.37
CA GLY A 335 24.63 1.74 -29.09
C GLY A 335 23.67 1.78 -27.89
N ALA A 336 22.49 2.40 -28.04
CA ALA A 336 21.45 2.37 -27.03
C ALA A 336 20.95 0.95 -26.77
N LYS A 337 20.71 0.17 -27.85
CA LYS A 337 20.32 -1.24 -27.73
C LYS A 337 21.40 -2.07 -27.02
N GLU A 338 22.65 -1.92 -27.43
CA GLU A 338 23.79 -2.61 -26.81
C GLU A 338 23.94 -2.28 -25.32
N THR A 339 23.74 -1.03 -24.94
CA THR A 339 23.76 -0.58 -23.52
C THR A 339 22.62 -1.22 -22.72
N LEU A 340 21.38 -1.19 -23.26
CA LEU A 340 20.24 -1.82 -22.63
C LEU A 340 20.40 -3.34 -22.51
N ASP A 341 20.95 -4.01 -23.52
CA ASP A 341 21.19 -5.46 -23.51
C ASP A 341 22.32 -5.86 -22.55
N ARG A 342 23.34 -5.02 -22.45
CA ARG A 342 24.45 -5.23 -21.50
C ARG A 342 24.02 -5.08 -20.06
N GLU A 343 23.13 -4.12 -19.74
CA GLU A 343 22.78 -3.79 -18.36
C GLU A 343 21.51 -4.48 -17.84
N HIS A 344 20.68 -4.97 -18.75
CA HIS A 344 19.40 -5.59 -18.41
C HIS A 344 19.21 -6.90 -19.17
N TYR A 345 19.10 -7.99 -18.43
CA TYR A 345 18.78 -9.28 -19.03
C TYR A 345 17.26 -9.36 -19.33
N GLY A 346 16.92 -9.90 -20.50
CA GLY A 346 15.51 -10.02 -20.91
C GLY A 346 14.85 -8.67 -21.17
N LEU A 347 13.54 -8.54 -20.83
CA LEU A 347 12.74 -7.32 -21.00
C LEU A 347 12.67 -6.83 -22.45
N ASP A 348 12.69 -7.73 -23.45
CA ASP A 348 12.82 -7.39 -24.87
C ASP A 348 11.76 -6.40 -25.34
N ARG A 349 10.48 -6.60 -24.96
CA ARG A 349 9.38 -5.68 -25.28
C ARG A 349 9.59 -4.28 -24.68
N VAL A 350 10.07 -4.22 -23.43
CA VAL A 350 10.33 -2.94 -22.74
C VAL A 350 11.45 -2.19 -23.44
N LYS A 351 12.54 -2.91 -23.80
CA LYS A 351 13.67 -2.33 -24.52
C LYS A 351 13.26 -1.84 -25.91
N GLU A 352 12.46 -2.63 -26.63
CA GLU A 352 11.93 -2.25 -27.94
C GLU A 352 11.10 -0.96 -27.87
N ARG A 353 10.18 -0.85 -26.92
CA ARG A 353 9.38 0.36 -26.69
C ARG A 353 10.25 1.57 -26.33
N ILE A 354 11.27 1.38 -25.49
CA ILE A 354 12.23 2.44 -25.18
C ILE A 354 12.97 2.90 -26.45
N LEU A 355 13.43 1.96 -27.29
CA LEU A 355 14.12 2.28 -28.55
C LEU A 355 13.20 2.96 -29.56
N GLU A 356 11.95 2.55 -29.66
CA GLU A 356 10.92 3.23 -30.48
C GLU A 356 10.74 4.68 -30.02
N HIS A 357 10.59 4.90 -28.70
CA HIS A 357 10.48 6.26 -28.15
C HIS A 357 11.72 7.12 -28.46
N LEU A 358 12.93 6.57 -28.26
CA LEU A 358 14.18 7.27 -28.61
C LEU A 358 14.29 7.57 -30.11
N ALA A 359 13.78 6.67 -30.97
CA ALA A 359 13.74 6.90 -32.41
C ALA A 359 12.80 8.06 -32.77
N VAL A 360 11.63 8.16 -32.12
CA VAL A 360 10.71 9.28 -32.31
C VAL A 360 11.36 10.60 -31.87
N LEU A 361 12.02 10.63 -30.72
CA LEU A 361 12.76 11.81 -30.24
C LEU A 361 13.85 12.23 -31.22
N LYS A 362 14.61 11.27 -31.77
CA LYS A 362 15.62 11.53 -32.80
C LYS A 362 15.05 12.16 -34.05
N LEU A 363 13.94 11.62 -34.56
CA LEU A 363 13.32 12.09 -35.80
C LEU A 363 12.63 13.44 -35.65
N LYS A 364 11.98 13.65 -34.51
CA LYS A 364 11.26 14.88 -34.22
C LYS A 364 12.19 16.06 -33.90
N GLY A 365 13.34 15.77 -33.29
CA GLY A 365 14.34 16.79 -32.93
C GLY A 365 13.93 17.66 -31.74
N ASP A 366 12.80 17.36 -31.10
CA ASP A 366 12.34 18.00 -29.87
C ASP A 366 11.99 16.96 -28.81
N MET A 367 11.84 17.39 -27.55
CA MET A 367 11.46 16.51 -26.42
C MET A 367 9.95 16.52 -26.13
N LYS A 368 9.14 17.07 -27.06
CA LYS A 368 7.68 17.11 -26.92
C LYS A 368 7.04 15.75 -27.25
N SER A 369 7.26 14.78 -26.40
CA SER A 369 6.67 13.44 -26.48
C SER A 369 6.01 13.07 -25.16
N PRO A 370 5.06 12.13 -25.16
CA PRO A 370 4.54 11.59 -23.90
C PRO A 370 5.69 11.11 -23.02
N ILE A 371 5.52 11.24 -21.71
CA ILE A 371 6.53 10.85 -20.74
C ILE A 371 6.51 9.33 -20.59
N LEU A 372 7.67 8.69 -20.65
CA LEU A 372 7.75 7.26 -20.39
C LEU A 372 7.47 6.97 -18.92
N CYS A 373 6.46 6.15 -18.64
CA CYS A 373 6.16 5.64 -17.31
C CYS A 373 6.40 4.13 -17.26
N LEU A 374 7.47 3.72 -16.58
CA LEU A 374 7.79 2.31 -16.35
C LEU A 374 7.05 1.84 -15.10
N TYR A 375 6.07 0.96 -15.26
CA TYR A 375 5.30 0.46 -14.13
C TYR A 375 5.40 -1.07 -13.98
N GLY A 376 5.23 -1.56 -12.77
CA GLY A 376 5.27 -3.00 -12.48
C GLY A 376 5.79 -3.28 -11.07
N PRO A 377 5.98 -4.56 -10.70
CA PRO A 377 6.36 -4.94 -9.35
C PRO A 377 7.70 -4.35 -8.90
N PRO A 378 7.94 -4.25 -7.59
CA PRO A 378 9.21 -3.74 -7.08
C PRO A 378 10.39 -4.66 -7.42
N GLY A 379 11.57 -4.06 -7.65
CA GLY A 379 12.80 -4.82 -7.87
C GLY A 379 13.03 -5.37 -9.27
N VAL A 380 12.21 -4.99 -10.27
CA VAL A 380 12.37 -5.42 -11.68
C VAL A 380 13.28 -4.52 -12.51
N GLY A 381 13.92 -3.52 -11.90
CA GLY A 381 14.91 -2.70 -12.60
C GLY A 381 14.38 -1.42 -13.24
N LYS A 382 13.15 -0.97 -12.93
CA LYS A 382 12.56 0.26 -13.51
C LYS A 382 13.47 1.50 -13.41
N THR A 383 14.00 1.75 -12.23
CA THR A 383 14.88 2.91 -11.97
C THR A 383 16.24 2.77 -12.66
N SER A 384 16.77 1.54 -12.80
CA SER A 384 18.02 1.28 -13.52
C SER A 384 17.86 1.44 -15.04
N LEU A 385 16.69 1.07 -15.61
CA LEU A 385 16.37 1.33 -17.01
C LEU A 385 16.45 2.83 -17.33
N GLY A 386 15.92 3.69 -16.45
CA GLY A 386 16.06 5.14 -16.61
C GLY A 386 17.52 5.62 -16.61
N ARG A 387 18.39 4.99 -15.82
CA ARG A 387 19.83 5.27 -15.84
C ARG A 387 20.49 4.85 -17.15
N SER A 388 20.17 3.65 -17.64
CA SER A 388 20.71 3.12 -18.89
C SER A 388 20.28 3.95 -20.10
N ILE A 389 19.05 4.52 -20.07
CA ILE A 389 18.58 5.47 -21.07
C ILE A 389 19.44 6.76 -21.03
N ALA A 390 19.70 7.30 -19.84
CA ALA A 390 20.54 8.49 -19.70
C ALA A 390 21.96 8.24 -20.22
N GLU A 391 22.56 7.08 -19.90
CA GLU A 391 23.88 6.68 -20.37
C GLU A 391 23.93 6.56 -21.90
N SER A 392 22.93 5.90 -22.50
CA SER A 392 22.84 5.72 -23.95
C SER A 392 22.74 7.04 -24.70
N LEU A 393 22.06 8.05 -24.12
CA LEU A 393 21.95 9.40 -24.69
C LEU A 393 23.15 10.29 -24.38
N GLY A 394 24.07 9.87 -23.54
CA GLY A 394 25.20 10.71 -23.09
C GLY A 394 24.76 11.86 -22.17
N ARG A 395 23.57 11.76 -21.56
CA ARG A 395 23.00 12.78 -20.69
C ARG A 395 23.29 12.51 -19.23
N LYS A 396 23.29 13.56 -18.40
CA LYS A 396 23.37 13.41 -16.95
C LYS A 396 22.08 12.78 -16.41
N TYR A 397 22.23 11.86 -15.48
CA TYR A 397 21.14 11.16 -14.81
C TYR A 397 20.83 11.82 -13.46
N VAL A 398 19.58 12.10 -13.20
CA VAL A 398 19.09 12.59 -11.92
C VAL A 398 17.87 11.80 -11.47
N ARG A 399 17.87 11.35 -10.23
CA ARG A 399 16.73 10.67 -9.62
C ARG A 399 16.07 11.55 -8.58
N ILE A 400 14.74 11.71 -8.69
CA ILE A 400 13.91 12.43 -7.73
C ILE A 400 12.90 11.41 -7.20
N SER A 401 12.99 11.06 -5.90
CA SER A 401 11.98 10.23 -5.26
C SER A 401 10.78 11.10 -4.88
N LEU A 402 9.60 10.70 -5.36
CA LEU A 402 8.33 11.35 -5.07
C LEU A 402 7.57 10.68 -3.92
N GLY A 403 8.05 9.53 -3.46
CA GLY A 403 7.49 8.85 -2.29
C GLY A 403 7.66 9.69 -1.03
N GLY A 404 6.54 10.07 -0.41
CA GLY A 404 6.53 10.92 0.79
C GLY A 404 6.52 12.43 0.53
N VAL A 405 6.37 12.87 -0.71
CA VAL A 405 6.12 14.27 -1.04
C VAL A 405 4.64 14.59 -0.80
N HIS A 406 4.40 15.54 0.10
CA HIS A 406 3.04 15.92 0.51
C HIS A 406 2.73 17.41 0.24
N ASP A 407 3.77 18.22 -0.02
CA ASP A 407 3.66 19.66 -0.22
C ASP A 407 4.12 20.02 -1.64
N GLU A 408 3.32 20.80 -2.37
CA GLU A 408 3.70 21.33 -3.68
C GLU A 408 4.98 22.19 -3.63
N ALA A 409 5.25 22.82 -2.48
CA ALA A 409 6.44 23.62 -2.26
C ALA A 409 7.74 22.81 -2.35
N GLU A 410 7.69 21.49 -2.13
CA GLU A 410 8.86 20.63 -2.36
C GLU A 410 9.24 20.56 -3.85
N ILE A 411 8.27 20.71 -4.76
CA ILE A 411 8.48 20.68 -6.21
C ILE A 411 8.79 22.07 -6.76
N ARG A 412 7.95 23.05 -6.38
CA ARG A 412 8.01 24.44 -6.86
C ARG A 412 8.85 25.38 -6.01
N GLY A 413 9.39 24.93 -4.86
CA GLY A 413 10.09 25.79 -3.91
C GLY A 413 9.18 26.60 -3.01
N HIS A 414 9.72 27.05 -1.89
CA HIS A 414 9.05 27.89 -0.91
C HIS A 414 9.20 29.36 -1.29
N ARG A 415 8.21 30.20 -1.00
CA ARG A 415 8.34 31.64 -1.19
C ARG A 415 9.49 32.19 -0.35
N ARG A 416 10.37 32.98 -0.94
CA ARG A 416 11.61 33.54 -0.35
C ARG A 416 11.39 34.31 0.96
N THR A 417 10.17 34.77 1.21
CA THR A 417 9.82 35.52 2.43
C THR A 417 9.78 34.66 3.70
N TYR A 418 9.79 33.35 3.59
CA TYR A 418 9.78 32.45 4.75
C TYR A 418 11.21 32.14 5.21
N ILE A 419 11.41 32.09 6.54
CA ILE A 419 12.69 31.68 7.13
C ILE A 419 12.93 30.19 6.77
N GLY A 420 14.09 29.91 6.18
CA GLY A 420 14.43 28.57 5.71
C GLY A 420 13.85 28.20 4.34
N ALA A 421 13.36 29.18 3.57
CA ALA A 421 12.91 28.94 2.20
C ALA A 421 14.03 28.37 1.33
N MET A 422 13.69 27.37 0.51
CA MET A 422 14.60 26.71 -0.43
C MET A 422 13.91 26.57 -1.80
N SER A 423 14.75 26.50 -2.86
CA SER A 423 14.27 26.14 -4.19
C SER A 423 13.69 24.74 -4.23
N GLY A 424 12.78 24.50 -5.17
CA GLY A 424 12.16 23.20 -5.38
C GLY A 424 13.14 22.11 -5.79
N ARG A 425 12.77 20.87 -5.60
CA ARG A 425 13.59 19.68 -5.93
C ARG A 425 14.01 19.65 -7.40
N ILE A 426 13.18 20.17 -8.30
CA ILE A 426 13.50 20.26 -9.74
C ILE A 426 14.72 21.17 -9.94
N ILE A 427 14.70 22.35 -9.40
CA ILE A 427 15.79 23.33 -9.50
C ILE A 427 17.07 22.84 -8.83
N GLN A 428 16.97 22.28 -7.61
CA GLN A 428 18.12 21.68 -6.92
C GLN A 428 18.74 20.53 -7.72
N SER A 429 17.91 19.78 -8.41
CA SER A 429 18.35 18.66 -9.22
C SER A 429 19.04 19.11 -10.50
N LEU A 430 18.57 20.19 -11.14
CA LEU A 430 19.26 20.83 -12.26
C LEU A 430 20.63 21.37 -11.87
N GLN A 431 20.72 22.04 -10.71
CA GLN A 431 21.98 22.53 -10.14
C GLN A 431 22.99 21.39 -9.96
N LYS A 432 22.57 20.27 -9.37
CA LYS A 432 23.40 19.06 -9.19
C LYS A 432 23.82 18.42 -10.52
N ALA A 433 22.92 18.41 -11.51
CA ALA A 433 23.20 17.85 -12.83
C ALA A 433 24.26 18.67 -13.60
N GLY A 434 24.29 19.99 -13.42
CA GLY A 434 25.19 20.89 -14.12
C GLY A 434 24.87 21.02 -15.61
N THR A 435 23.72 20.55 -16.09
CA THR A 435 23.25 20.65 -17.47
C THR A 435 21.75 20.92 -17.48
N SER A 436 21.26 21.63 -18.51
CA SER A 436 19.84 21.96 -18.68
C SER A 436 19.03 20.87 -19.40
N ASN A 437 19.67 19.81 -19.87
CA ASN A 437 19.02 18.67 -20.56
C ASN A 437 19.30 17.31 -19.92
N PRO A 438 19.26 17.16 -18.59
CA PRO A 438 19.45 15.87 -17.97
C PRO A 438 18.26 14.93 -18.26
N VAL A 439 18.42 13.66 -17.90
CA VAL A 439 17.32 12.72 -17.78
C VAL A 439 16.88 12.70 -16.32
N PHE A 440 15.64 13.08 -16.06
CA PHE A 440 15.02 13.03 -14.72
C PHE A 440 14.20 11.77 -14.58
N VAL A 441 14.55 10.94 -13.61
CA VAL A 441 13.75 9.80 -13.21
C VAL A 441 12.93 10.17 -11.97
N LEU A 442 11.63 10.31 -12.18
CA LEU A 442 10.63 10.58 -11.15
C LEU A 442 10.18 9.23 -10.56
N ASP A 443 10.80 8.85 -9.45
CA ASP A 443 10.64 7.53 -8.87
C ASP A 443 9.46 7.50 -7.89
N GLU A 444 8.67 6.42 -7.91
CA GLU A 444 7.50 6.20 -7.05
C GLU A 444 6.40 7.27 -7.22
N ILE A 445 6.05 7.62 -8.47
CA ILE A 445 4.99 8.60 -8.76
C ILE A 445 3.60 8.15 -8.28
N ASP A 446 3.41 6.85 -8.11
CA ASP A 446 2.22 6.20 -7.55
C ASP A 446 2.02 6.43 -6.05
N LYS A 447 3.03 6.97 -5.36
CA LYS A 447 2.98 7.28 -3.93
C LYS A 447 2.74 8.77 -3.62
N LEU A 448 2.40 9.55 -4.62
CA LEU A 448 1.96 10.93 -4.42
C LEU A 448 0.64 10.93 -3.66
N SER A 449 0.58 11.66 -2.57
CA SER A 449 -0.65 11.87 -1.81
C SER A 449 -1.02 13.35 -1.81
N SER A 450 -2.30 13.65 -2.03
CA SER A 450 -2.84 14.99 -1.85
C SER A 450 -3.33 15.11 -0.40
N ASP A 451 -2.71 16.01 0.36
CA ASP A 451 -3.14 16.37 1.71
C ASP A 451 -3.69 17.79 1.74
N TYR A 452 -4.28 18.19 2.87
CA TYR A 452 -4.77 19.57 3.14
C TYR A 452 -3.72 20.68 2.94
N LYS A 453 -2.44 20.35 2.73
CA LYS A 453 -1.32 21.31 2.61
C LYS A 453 -0.90 21.63 1.18
N GLY A 454 -1.43 20.97 0.18
CA GLY A 454 -1.09 21.21 -1.22
C GLY A 454 -1.36 20.01 -2.12
N ASP A 455 -1.27 20.23 -3.43
CA ASP A 455 -1.43 19.21 -4.45
C ASP A 455 -0.14 19.06 -5.26
N PRO A 456 0.79 18.17 -4.84
CA PRO A 456 2.01 17.90 -5.57
C PRO A 456 1.75 17.39 -7.00
N ALA A 457 0.61 16.75 -7.24
CA ALA A 457 0.26 16.27 -8.58
C ALA A 457 0.02 17.43 -9.55
N SER A 458 -0.64 18.50 -9.10
CA SER A 458 -0.81 19.73 -9.90
C SER A 458 0.52 20.41 -10.21
N ALA A 459 1.46 20.47 -9.26
CA ALA A 459 2.80 20.98 -9.51
C ALA A 459 3.56 20.15 -10.55
N LEU A 460 3.43 18.82 -10.49
CA LEU A 460 4.03 17.94 -11.48
C LEU A 460 3.40 18.04 -12.86
N LEU A 461 2.10 18.33 -12.96
CA LEU A 461 1.46 18.58 -14.25
C LEU A 461 2.14 19.73 -15.02
N GLU A 462 2.51 20.82 -14.35
CA GLU A 462 3.22 21.92 -14.96
C GLU A 462 4.63 21.52 -15.40
N VAL A 463 5.33 20.73 -14.60
CA VAL A 463 6.68 20.22 -14.94
C VAL A 463 6.64 19.29 -16.14
N LEU A 464 5.61 18.44 -16.22
CA LEU A 464 5.50 17.35 -17.18
C LEU A 464 4.76 17.72 -18.46
N ASP A 465 4.03 18.81 -18.48
CA ASP A 465 3.31 19.28 -19.66
C ASP A 465 4.25 20.00 -20.62
N PRO A 466 4.49 19.47 -21.83
CA PRO A 466 5.38 20.12 -22.81
C PRO A 466 4.93 21.52 -23.26
N GLU A 467 3.68 21.91 -23.03
CA GLU A 467 3.16 23.23 -23.33
C GLU A 467 3.47 24.26 -22.24
N GLN A 468 3.60 23.78 -20.98
CA GLN A 468 3.80 24.61 -19.79
C GLN A 468 5.25 24.61 -19.29
N ASN A 469 5.98 23.51 -19.49
CA ASN A 469 7.31 23.31 -18.91
C ASN A 469 8.41 24.24 -19.47
N THR A 470 8.12 24.96 -20.54
CA THR A 470 9.02 26.03 -21.07
C THR A 470 9.15 27.22 -20.13
N THR A 471 8.16 27.42 -19.27
CA THR A 471 8.06 28.51 -18.29
C THR A 471 7.80 27.99 -16.89
N PHE A 472 8.54 26.97 -16.49
CA PHE A 472 8.41 26.42 -15.14
C PHE A 472 8.81 27.45 -14.11
N HIS A 473 7.87 27.82 -13.22
CA HIS A 473 8.08 28.83 -12.20
C HIS A 473 8.44 28.21 -10.85
N ASP A 474 9.62 28.55 -10.33
CA ASP A 474 10.02 28.18 -8.96
C ASP A 474 9.78 29.36 -8.02
N ASN A 475 9.01 29.17 -6.95
CA ASN A 475 8.60 30.20 -6.01
C ASN A 475 9.77 30.83 -5.22
N TYR A 476 10.90 30.11 -5.06
CA TYR A 476 12.07 30.61 -4.39
C TYR A 476 12.88 31.50 -5.33
N LEU A 477 13.05 31.06 -6.57
CA LEU A 477 13.78 31.83 -7.57
C LEU A 477 12.98 33.04 -8.04
N ASP A 478 11.66 32.91 -8.10
CA ASP A 478 10.77 33.93 -8.69
C ASP A 478 11.16 34.27 -10.13
N ILE A 479 11.64 33.25 -10.85
CA ILE A 479 12.14 33.31 -12.24
C ILE A 479 11.69 32.02 -12.92
N ASP A 480 11.32 32.15 -14.21
CA ASP A 480 10.95 30.99 -15.02
C ASP A 480 12.21 30.28 -15.54
N TYR A 481 12.16 28.96 -15.54
CA TYR A 481 13.22 28.09 -16.06
C TYR A 481 12.65 27.15 -17.16
N ASP A 482 13.36 27.09 -18.29
CA ASP A 482 12.96 26.24 -19.41
C ASP A 482 13.36 24.78 -19.18
N LEU A 483 12.35 23.91 -18.94
CA LEU A 483 12.49 22.46 -18.79
C LEU A 483 12.23 21.68 -20.10
N SER A 484 11.97 22.35 -21.21
CA SER A 484 11.56 21.71 -22.49
C SER A 484 12.60 20.76 -23.07
N LYS A 485 13.86 20.86 -22.65
CA LYS A 485 14.96 19.97 -23.08
C LYS A 485 15.25 18.84 -22.11
N VAL A 486 14.59 18.80 -20.97
CA VAL A 486 14.70 17.72 -19.98
C VAL A 486 13.92 16.52 -20.47
N LEU A 487 14.51 15.33 -20.36
CA LEU A 487 13.79 14.07 -20.59
C LEU A 487 13.27 13.53 -19.25
N PHE A 488 11.97 13.50 -19.09
CA PHE A 488 11.34 12.95 -17.90
C PHE A 488 10.96 11.47 -18.10
N ILE A 489 11.29 10.64 -17.13
CA ILE A 489 10.90 9.23 -17.06
C ILE A 489 10.26 9.02 -15.68
N ALA A 490 9.06 8.49 -15.63
CA ALA A 490 8.38 8.16 -14.38
C ALA A 490 8.52 6.66 -14.06
N THR A 491 8.54 6.31 -12.78
CA THR A 491 8.41 4.91 -12.34
C THR A 491 7.26 4.77 -11.36
N ALA A 492 6.54 3.66 -11.44
CA ALA A 492 5.42 3.33 -10.56
C ALA A 492 5.39 1.84 -10.23
N ASN A 493 4.83 1.50 -9.09
CA ASN A 493 4.51 0.09 -8.79
C ASN A 493 3.05 -0.22 -9.15
N ASN A 494 2.15 0.73 -8.97
CA ASN A 494 0.73 0.56 -9.25
C ASN A 494 0.18 1.75 -10.06
N ILE A 495 -0.42 1.46 -11.21
CA ILE A 495 -1.03 2.48 -12.07
C ILE A 495 -2.30 3.08 -11.45
N SER A 496 -3.08 2.30 -10.70
CA SER A 496 -4.39 2.71 -10.22
C SER A 496 -4.32 3.88 -9.24
N THR A 497 -3.20 4.06 -8.57
CA THR A 497 -2.97 5.14 -7.60
C THR A 497 -2.41 6.42 -8.24
N ILE A 498 -2.01 6.38 -9.52
CA ILE A 498 -1.57 7.57 -10.25
C ILE A 498 -2.78 8.43 -10.62
N PRO A 499 -2.79 9.73 -10.30
CA PRO A 499 -3.86 10.64 -10.70
C PRO A 499 -4.11 10.60 -12.21
N GLN A 500 -5.39 10.57 -12.61
CA GLN A 500 -5.79 10.43 -14.03
C GLN A 500 -5.13 11.49 -14.91
N ALA A 501 -5.07 12.73 -14.46
CA ALA A 501 -4.51 13.85 -15.22
C ALA A 501 -3.01 13.67 -15.55
N LEU A 502 -2.25 13.04 -14.66
CA LEU A 502 -0.84 12.69 -14.90
C LEU A 502 -0.74 11.48 -15.85
N ARG A 503 -1.60 10.47 -15.65
CA ARG A 503 -1.61 9.25 -16.46
C ARG A 503 -1.90 9.53 -17.93
N ASP A 504 -2.79 10.46 -18.23
CA ASP A 504 -3.16 10.86 -19.59
C ASP A 504 -1.99 11.49 -20.38
N ARG A 505 -0.93 11.92 -19.71
CA ARG A 505 0.29 12.49 -20.30
C ARG A 505 1.44 11.49 -20.42
N MET A 506 1.21 10.25 -20.00
CA MET A 506 2.25 9.22 -19.93
C MET A 506 2.05 8.13 -20.95
N GLU A 507 3.13 7.67 -21.54
CA GLU A 507 3.19 6.40 -22.26
C GLU A 507 3.55 5.31 -21.25
N LEU A 508 2.57 4.43 -20.97
CA LEU A 508 2.69 3.38 -19.96
C LEU A 508 3.41 2.16 -20.55
N ILE A 509 4.54 1.78 -19.95
CA ILE A 509 5.30 0.59 -20.34
C ILE A 509 5.33 -0.36 -19.14
N GLU A 510 4.72 -1.53 -19.29
CA GLU A 510 4.70 -2.55 -18.26
C GLU A 510 6.04 -3.28 -18.19
N VAL A 511 6.63 -3.27 -17.00
CA VAL A 511 7.83 -4.04 -16.69
C VAL A 511 7.41 -5.22 -15.82
N THR A 512 7.28 -6.38 -16.44
CA THR A 512 6.85 -7.61 -15.78
C THR A 512 7.90 -8.14 -14.81
N GLY A 513 7.49 -9.05 -13.92
CA GLY A 513 8.43 -9.79 -13.06
C GLY A 513 9.33 -10.73 -13.86
N TYR A 514 10.41 -11.16 -13.21
CA TYR A 514 11.33 -12.14 -13.76
C TYR A 514 10.94 -13.55 -13.34
N ILE A 515 11.12 -14.49 -14.25
CA ILE A 515 11.02 -15.92 -13.97
C ILE A 515 12.32 -16.43 -13.30
N ALA A 516 12.30 -17.64 -12.73
CA ALA A 516 13.46 -18.18 -12.01
C ALA A 516 14.71 -18.27 -12.89
N GLU A 517 14.55 -18.69 -14.15
CA GLU A 517 15.63 -18.80 -15.13
C GLU A 517 16.21 -17.41 -15.50
N GLU A 518 15.37 -16.40 -15.65
CA GLU A 518 15.81 -15.02 -15.85
C GLU A 518 16.53 -14.48 -14.61
N LYS A 519 15.99 -14.77 -13.39
CA LYS A 519 16.66 -14.41 -12.13
C LYS A 519 18.03 -15.06 -11.98
N LEU A 520 18.17 -16.33 -12.41
CA LEU A 520 19.44 -17.02 -12.40
C LEU A 520 20.46 -16.29 -13.29
N LYS A 521 20.08 -15.95 -14.52
CA LYS A 521 20.93 -15.20 -15.44
C LYS A 521 21.28 -13.80 -14.93
N ILE A 522 20.31 -13.11 -14.35
CA ILE A 522 20.52 -11.80 -13.71
C ILE A 522 21.48 -11.94 -12.52
N ALA A 523 21.34 -13.00 -11.72
CA ALA A 523 22.23 -13.27 -10.61
C ALA A 523 23.66 -13.49 -11.09
N GLU A 524 23.86 -14.35 -12.09
CA GLU A 524 25.18 -14.68 -12.65
C GLU A 524 25.85 -13.46 -13.30
N GLN A 525 25.11 -12.70 -14.14
CA GLN A 525 25.69 -11.67 -14.98
C GLN A 525 25.79 -10.31 -14.29
N HIS A 526 24.90 -10.00 -13.34
CA HIS A 526 24.81 -8.67 -12.76
C HIS A 526 24.92 -8.64 -11.23
N LEU A 527 24.19 -9.51 -10.50
CA LEU A 527 24.12 -9.37 -9.04
C LEU A 527 25.40 -9.88 -8.36
N VAL A 528 25.89 -11.05 -8.74
CA VAL A 528 27.11 -11.63 -8.15
C VAL A 528 28.33 -10.72 -8.41
N PRO A 529 28.60 -10.23 -9.64
CA PRO A 529 29.71 -9.32 -9.89
C PRO A 529 29.60 -8.01 -9.12
N LYS A 530 28.39 -7.46 -9.05
CA LYS A 530 28.13 -6.22 -8.32
C LYS A 530 28.37 -6.40 -6.82
N GLU A 531 27.75 -7.41 -6.21
CA GLU A 531 27.85 -7.65 -4.78
C GLU A 531 29.28 -8.07 -4.37
N ALA A 532 29.99 -8.83 -5.21
CA ALA A 532 31.40 -9.13 -4.99
C ALA A 532 32.22 -7.85 -4.87
N LYS A 533 32.06 -6.92 -5.82
CA LYS A 533 32.76 -5.63 -5.83
C LYS A 533 32.41 -4.78 -4.60
N GLU A 534 31.12 -4.72 -4.22
CA GLU A 534 30.66 -3.94 -3.05
C GLU A 534 31.18 -4.50 -1.73
N HIS A 535 31.48 -5.80 -1.68
CA HIS A 535 32.03 -6.47 -0.49
C HIS A 535 33.55 -6.67 -0.53
N GLY A 536 34.25 -6.12 -1.54
CA GLY A 536 35.69 -6.19 -1.66
C GLY A 536 36.26 -7.57 -2.07
N LEU A 537 35.40 -8.44 -2.60
CA LEU A 537 35.78 -9.76 -3.09
C LEU A 537 36.14 -9.71 -4.59
N LYS A 538 37.09 -10.54 -5.01
CA LYS A 538 37.41 -10.69 -6.42
C LYS A 538 36.50 -11.72 -7.04
N LEU A 539 35.92 -11.37 -8.21
CA LEU A 539 35.01 -12.26 -8.93
C LEU A 539 35.68 -13.59 -9.34
N GLU A 540 36.99 -13.55 -9.61
CA GLU A 540 37.79 -14.69 -10.01
C GLU A 540 37.88 -15.78 -8.92
N ASP A 541 37.70 -15.39 -7.66
CA ASP A 541 37.79 -16.29 -6.49
C ASP A 541 36.41 -16.86 -6.11
N LEU A 542 35.35 -16.49 -6.84
CA LEU A 542 33.95 -16.82 -6.52
C LEU A 542 33.39 -17.81 -7.56
N HIS A 543 33.22 -19.06 -7.18
CA HIS A 543 32.62 -20.08 -8.02
C HIS A 543 31.36 -20.65 -7.37
N PHE A 544 30.21 -20.38 -7.97
CA PHE A 544 28.96 -20.99 -7.55
C PHE A 544 28.76 -22.34 -8.22
N ALA A 545 28.59 -23.39 -7.43
CA ALA A 545 28.24 -24.72 -7.95
C ALA A 545 26.86 -24.68 -8.65
N PRO A 546 26.65 -25.56 -9.63
CA PRO A 546 25.33 -25.74 -10.23
C PRO A 546 24.24 -25.95 -9.16
N GLY A 547 23.14 -25.24 -9.23
CA GLY A 547 22.05 -25.29 -8.27
C GLY A 547 22.20 -24.44 -7.01
N ALA A 548 23.34 -23.80 -6.76
CA ALA A 548 23.51 -22.95 -5.57
C ALA A 548 22.71 -21.64 -5.67
N LEU A 549 22.75 -20.97 -6.83
CA LEU A 549 21.92 -19.78 -7.09
C LEU A 549 20.45 -20.13 -7.24
N ASP A 550 20.13 -21.27 -7.86
CA ASP A 550 18.75 -21.78 -7.96
C ASP A 550 18.16 -22.00 -6.57
N LEU A 551 18.95 -22.58 -5.65
CA LEU A 551 18.53 -22.75 -4.25
C LEU A 551 18.19 -21.41 -3.58
N ILE A 552 19.01 -20.38 -3.79
CA ILE A 552 18.72 -19.03 -3.24
C ILE A 552 17.43 -18.49 -3.80
N ILE A 553 17.23 -18.60 -5.12
CA ILE A 553 16.05 -18.11 -5.82
C ILE A 553 14.79 -18.82 -5.32
N GLU A 554 14.81 -20.14 -5.20
CA GLU A 554 13.62 -20.93 -4.92
C GLU A 554 13.30 -21.07 -3.44
N GLU A 555 14.30 -21.22 -2.57
CA GLU A 555 14.09 -21.55 -1.15
C GLU A 555 14.28 -20.35 -0.20
N TYR A 556 14.92 -19.25 -0.65
CA TYR A 556 15.17 -18.05 0.18
C TYR A 556 14.53 -16.77 -0.37
N THR A 557 13.91 -16.81 -1.57
CA THR A 557 13.23 -15.63 -2.14
C THR A 557 11.86 -15.99 -2.68
N ARG A 558 10.90 -15.07 -2.49
CA ARG A 558 9.55 -15.16 -3.07
C ARG A 558 9.13 -13.73 -3.48
N GLU A 559 9.58 -13.32 -4.66
CA GLU A 559 9.35 -11.97 -5.19
C GLU A 559 9.32 -11.98 -6.73
N SER A 560 8.64 -11.01 -7.33
CA SER A 560 8.64 -10.84 -8.79
C SER A 560 9.94 -10.28 -9.34
N GLY A 561 10.61 -9.42 -8.58
CA GLY A 561 11.89 -8.83 -8.93
C GLY A 561 13.09 -9.60 -8.40
N VAL A 562 14.19 -8.89 -8.19
CA VAL A 562 15.47 -9.43 -7.70
C VAL A 562 15.99 -8.69 -6.45
N ARG A 563 15.14 -7.94 -5.75
CA ARG A 563 15.57 -7.13 -4.60
C ARG A 563 15.94 -7.97 -3.39
N THR A 564 15.14 -8.99 -3.06
CA THR A 564 15.42 -9.92 -1.98
C THR A 564 16.56 -10.85 -2.39
N LEU A 565 16.59 -11.30 -3.65
CA LEU A 565 17.68 -12.10 -4.21
C LEU A 565 19.02 -11.37 -4.05
N THR A 566 19.09 -10.09 -4.38
CA THR A 566 20.28 -9.26 -4.14
C THR A 566 20.71 -9.28 -2.67
N LYS A 567 19.76 -9.14 -1.74
CA LYS A 567 20.05 -9.18 -0.29
C LYS A 567 20.57 -10.54 0.18
N GLN A 568 20.04 -11.64 -0.37
CA GLN A 568 20.50 -12.98 -0.01
C GLN A 568 21.90 -13.25 -0.58
N ILE A 569 22.17 -12.85 -1.83
CA ILE A 569 23.52 -12.92 -2.41
C ILE A 569 24.49 -12.07 -1.58
N ALA A 570 24.13 -10.84 -1.22
CA ALA A 570 24.93 -10.00 -0.34
C ALA A 570 25.19 -10.63 1.03
N ALA A 571 24.23 -11.40 1.58
CA ALA A 571 24.44 -12.13 2.84
C ALA A 571 25.49 -13.23 2.69
N VAL A 572 25.49 -13.97 1.58
CA VAL A 572 26.53 -14.95 1.25
C VAL A 572 27.88 -14.23 1.09
N MET A 573 27.92 -13.13 0.33
CA MET A 573 29.16 -12.35 0.13
C MET A 573 29.74 -11.83 1.45
N ARG A 574 28.90 -11.39 2.39
CA ARG A 574 29.38 -10.96 3.72
C ARG A 574 30.04 -12.08 4.52
N LYS A 575 29.53 -13.32 4.41
CA LYS A 575 30.16 -14.48 5.07
C LYS A 575 31.52 -14.80 4.45
N LEU A 576 31.64 -14.74 3.13
CA LEU A 576 32.89 -14.91 2.42
C LEU A 576 33.90 -13.80 2.75
N ALA A 577 33.43 -12.54 2.79
CA ALA A 577 34.28 -11.41 3.18
C ALA A 577 34.74 -11.51 4.63
N TRP A 578 33.91 -12.03 5.53
CA TRP A 578 34.31 -12.33 6.91
C TRP A 578 35.43 -13.38 6.96
N ALA A 579 35.27 -14.51 6.26
CA ALA A 579 36.27 -15.56 6.21
C ALA A 579 37.62 -15.03 5.67
N MET A 580 37.56 -14.25 4.58
CA MET A 580 38.74 -13.61 3.99
C MET A 580 39.43 -12.63 4.96
N ALA A 581 38.65 -11.82 5.67
CA ALA A 581 39.16 -10.86 6.65
C ALA A 581 39.74 -11.54 7.91
N SER A 582 39.26 -12.74 8.22
CA SER A 582 39.75 -13.59 9.34
C SER A 582 40.93 -14.48 8.94
N GLU A 583 41.50 -14.29 7.74
CA GLU A 583 42.57 -15.10 7.18
C GLU A 583 42.21 -16.60 7.04
N GLU A 584 40.92 -16.91 6.99
CA GLU A 584 40.43 -18.25 6.70
C GLU A 584 40.47 -18.53 5.19
N ALA A 585 40.68 -19.79 4.80
CA ALA A 585 40.68 -20.16 3.38
C ALA A 585 39.24 -20.01 2.79
N LEU A 586 39.11 -19.30 1.69
CA LEU A 586 37.86 -19.26 0.96
C LEU A 586 37.51 -20.66 0.42
N PRO A 587 36.21 -21.04 0.41
CA PRO A 587 35.79 -22.28 -0.20
C PRO A 587 36.09 -22.26 -1.70
N ALA A 588 36.59 -23.36 -2.24
CA ALA A 588 36.89 -23.47 -3.67
C ALA A 588 35.65 -23.35 -4.54
N GLU A 589 34.49 -23.71 -3.99
CA GLU A 589 33.20 -23.65 -4.66
C GLU A 589 32.07 -23.38 -3.65
N ILE A 590 31.13 -22.53 -3.99
CA ILE A 590 29.95 -22.22 -3.16
C ILE A 590 28.85 -23.22 -3.52
N THR A 591 28.78 -24.31 -2.74
CA THR A 591 27.77 -25.36 -2.96
C THR A 591 26.42 -25.03 -2.35
N PRO A 592 25.33 -25.72 -2.75
CA PRO A 592 24.03 -25.57 -2.13
C PRO A 592 24.02 -25.80 -0.61
N GLU A 593 24.85 -26.73 -0.10
CA GLU A 593 25.01 -27.02 1.32
C GLU A 593 25.65 -25.85 2.06
N LEU A 594 26.68 -25.25 1.48
CA LEU A 594 27.32 -24.07 2.03
C LEU A 594 26.39 -22.85 2.04
N VAL A 595 25.55 -22.70 1.01
CA VAL A 595 24.49 -21.67 0.98
C VAL A 595 23.52 -21.86 2.15
N ARG A 596 23.09 -23.11 2.43
CA ARG A 596 22.22 -23.40 3.58
C ARG A 596 22.91 -23.12 4.91
N GLU A 597 24.20 -23.39 5.02
CA GLU A 597 24.97 -23.05 6.21
C GLU A 597 25.02 -21.52 6.42
N TYR A 598 25.25 -20.75 5.38
CA TYR A 598 25.37 -19.30 5.46
C TYR A 598 24.05 -18.56 5.66
N LEU A 599 22.99 -18.99 4.99
CA LEU A 599 21.67 -18.36 5.06
C LEU A 599 20.75 -18.96 6.13
N GLY A 600 21.11 -20.14 6.67
CA GLY A 600 20.32 -20.84 7.68
C GLY A 600 19.17 -21.64 7.09
N LYS A 601 18.09 -21.84 7.89
CA LYS A 601 16.94 -22.64 7.46
C LYS A 601 16.26 -22.02 6.26
N THR A 602 15.84 -22.88 5.32
CA THR A 602 15.05 -22.45 4.16
C THR A 602 13.74 -21.82 4.60
N ILE A 603 13.36 -20.72 3.95
CA ILE A 603 12.17 -19.93 4.29
C ILE A 603 10.96 -20.47 3.55
N TYR A 604 11.16 -20.93 2.31
CA TYR A 604 10.11 -21.41 1.43
C TYR A 604 10.36 -22.88 1.06
N SER A 605 9.29 -23.67 0.99
CA SER A 605 9.36 -25.03 0.44
C SER A 605 9.03 -24.97 -1.05
N ARG A 606 9.62 -25.88 -1.82
CA ARG A 606 9.24 -26.03 -3.23
C ARG A 606 7.81 -26.53 -3.33
N ASP A 607 7.00 -25.87 -4.14
CA ASP A 607 5.71 -26.38 -4.58
C ASP A 607 5.99 -27.58 -5.50
N LYS A 608 5.72 -28.79 -4.99
CA LYS A 608 5.84 -30.02 -5.77
C LYS A 608 4.47 -30.59 -6.05
N TYR A 609 4.31 -31.11 -7.26
CA TYR A 609 3.17 -31.93 -7.59
C TYR A 609 3.05 -33.12 -6.63
N GLN A 610 1.91 -33.23 -5.93
CA GLN A 610 1.70 -34.23 -4.88
C GLN A 610 1.01 -35.51 -5.37
N GLY A 611 0.77 -35.64 -6.69
CA GLY A 611 0.05 -36.76 -7.25
C GLY A 611 -1.46 -36.50 -7.41
N ASN A 612 -2.17 -37.47 -7.99
CA ASN A 612 -3.61 -37.44 -8.26
C ASN A 612 -4.31 -38.69 -7.73
N GLU A 613 -3.76 -39.33 -6.70
CA GLU A 613 -4.24 -40.56 -6.13
C GLU A 613 -5.68 -40.47 -5.58
N HIS A 614 -6.08 -39.29 -5.16
CA HIS A 614 -7.36 -39.01 -4.55
C HIS A 614 -8.32 -38.32 -5.54
N PRO A 615 -9.53 -38.90 -5.78
CA PRO A 615 -10.58 -38.19 -6.50
C PRO A 615 -10.95 -36.87 -5.82
N GLY A 616 -11.26 -35.87 -6.61
CA GLY A 616 -11.60 -34.55 -6.09
C GLY A 616 -10.41 -33.62 -5.87
N VAL A 617 -9.17 -34.06 -6.14
CA VAL A 617 -7.97 -33.23 -6.07
C VAL A 617 -7.52 -32.85 -7.47
N VAL A 618 -7.46 -31.55 -7.76
CA VAL A 618 -7.08 -31.03 -9.08
C VAL A 618 -6.10 -29.87 -8.90
N VAL A 619 -5.11 -29.78 -9.79
CA VAL A 619 -4.13 -28.70 -9.81
C VAL A 619 -4.63 -27.56 -10.68
N GLY A 620 -4.79 -26.41 -10.09
CA GLY A 620 -5.01 -25.14 -10.77
C GLY A 620 -3.73 -24.33 -10.86
N LEU A 621 -3.74 -23.28 -11.69
CA LEU A 621 -2.63 -22.34 -11.85
C LEU A 621 -3.07 -20.96 -11.39
N ALA A 622 -2.32 -20.37 -10.47
CA ALA A 622 -2.52 -19.02 -9.96
C ALA A 622 -1.38 -18.10 -10.40
N TRP A 623 -1.71 -16.82 -10.48
CA TRP A 623 -0.74 -15.75 -10.59
C TRP A 623 -0.90 -14.81 -9.41
N THR A 624 0.22 -14.44 -8.79
CA THR A 624 0.29 -13.53 -7.66
C THR A 624 1.27 -12.40 -7.97
N SER A 625 1.28 -11.37 -7.14
CA SER A 625 2.28 -10.29 -7.24
C SER A 625 3.73 -10.76 -7.13
N VAL A 626 3.96 -12.00 -6.71
CA VAL A 626 5.31 -12.59 -6.55
C VAL A 626 5.66 -13.63 -7.61
N GLY A 627 4.73 -13.93 -8.52
CA GLY A 627 4.92 -14.88 -9.63
C GLY A 627 3.80 -15.89 -9.75
N GLY A 628 4.00 -16.92 -10.59
CA GLY A 628 3.06 -18.02 -10.76
C GLY A 628 3.24 -19.10 -9.69
N GLU A 629 2.14 -19.73 -9.30
CA GLU A 629 2.07 -20.81 -8.31
C GLU A 629 1.09 -21.89 -8.76
N ILE A 630 1.29 -23.13 -8.32
CA ILE A 630 0.28 -24.18 -8.44
C ILE A 630 -0.65 -24.11 -7.24
N LEU A 631 -1.94 -24.36 -7.48
CA LEU A 631 -2.96 -24.45 -6.43
C LEU A 631 -3.58 -25.83 -6.44
N PHE A 632 -3.61 -26.48 -5.30
CA PHE A 632 -4.44 -27.67 -5.13
C PHE A 632 -5.87 -27.24 -4.80
N ILE A 633 -6.84 -27.76 -5.55
CA ILE A 633 -8.25 -27.62 -5.26
C ILE A 633 -8.76 -28.99 -4.87
N GLU A 634 -9.21 -29.11 -3.64
CA GLU A 634 -9.69 -30.36 -3.05
C GLU A 634 -11.18 -30.26 -2.82
N SER A 635 -11.95 -31.22 -3.32
CA SER A 635 -13.37 -31.31 -3.06
C SER A 635 -13.75 -32.62 -2.34
N SER A 636 -14.63 -32.50 -1.37
CA SER A 636 -15.17 -33.65 -0.64
C SER A 636 -16.68 -33.53 -0.49
N LEU A 637 -17.34 -34.71 -0.44
CA LEU A 637 -18.76 -34.79 -0.19
C LEU A 637 -18.99 -35.46 1.19
N GLN A 638 -19.67 -34.75 2.06
CA GLN A 638 -19.96 -35.18 3.42
C GLN A 638 -21.48 -35.37 3.59
N PRO A 639 -21.94 -36.27 4.47
CA PRO A 639 -23.34 -36.34 4.87
C PRO A 639 -23.76 -34.97 5.45
N GLY A 640 -24.83 -34.38 4.94
CA GLY A 640 -25.28 -33.06 5.39
C GLY A 640 -26.65 -32.74 4.78
N GLN A 641 -27.16 -31.54 5.01
CA GLN A 641 -28.46 -31.12 4.52
C GLN A 641 -28.37 -30.21 3.30
N ASN A 642 -29.23 -30.44 2.30
CA ASN A 642 -29.56 -29.53 1.20
C ASN A 642 -28.44 -29.13 0.21
N GLY A 643 -27.41 -29.95 0.01
CA GLY A 643 -26.37 -29.65 -0.99
C GLY A 643 -25.66 -28.32 -0.72
N LYS A 644 -25.44 -27.96 0.54
CA LYS A 644 -24.77 -26.75 0.97
C LYS A 644 -23.31 -26.74 0.49
N LEU A 645 -22.86 -25.62 -0.06
CA LEU A 645 -21.46 -25.38 -0.45
C LEU A 645 -20.70 -24.77 0.72
N ILE A 646 -19.62 -25.43 1.12
CA ILE A 646 -18.69 -24.95 2.14
C ILE A 646 -17.37 -24.63 1.44
N LEU A 647 -16.83 -23.44 1.67
CA LEU A 647 -15.60 -22.97 1.07
C LEU A 647 -14.59 -22.61 2.15
N THR A 648 -13.38 -23.17 2.06
CA THR A 648 -12.28 -22.87 3.01
C THR A 648 -10.96 -22.65 2.26
N GLY A 649 -10.02 -21.91 2.85
CA GLY A 649 -8.71 -21.63 2.27
C GLY A 649 -8.45 -20.15 2.00
N SER A 650 -9.11 -19.22 2.74
CA SER A 650 -8.96 -17.77 2.60
C SER A 650 -9.26 -17.25 1.19
N LEU A 651 -10.44 -17.67 0.67
CA LEU A 651 -10.90 -17.30 -0.68
C LEU A 651 -11.54 -15.93 -0.69
N GLY A 652 -11.16 -15.09 -1.65
CA GLY A 652 -11.81 -13.83 -1.94
C GLY A 652 -13.18 -13.99 -2.60
N ASP A 653 -13.89 -12.90 -2.80
CA ASP A 653 -15.29 -12.96 -3.23
C ASP A 653 -15.45 -13.42 -4.68
N VAL A 654 -14.54 -13.06 -5.57
CA VAL A 654 -14.54 -13.52 -6.97
C VAL A 654 -14.32 -15.03 -7.04
N MET A 655 -13.44 -15.56 -6.21
CA MET A 655 -13.18 -17.01 -6.18
C MET A 655 -14.35 -17.79 -5.56
N LYS A 656 -15.05 -17.23 -4.57
CA LYS A 656 -16.30 -17.81 -4.01
C LYS A 656 -17.43 -17.82 -5.03
N GLU A 657 -17.57 -16.74 -5.82
CA GLU A 657 -18.51 -16.68 -6.93
C GLU A 657 -18.19 -17.75 -7.98
N SER A 658 -16.92 -17.90 -8.35
CA SER A 658 -16.48 -18.95 -9.29
C SER A 658 -16.84 -20.35 -8.81
N ALA A 659 -16.67 -20.66 -7.52
CA ALA A 659 -17.10 -21.92 -6.93
C ALA A 659 -18.63 -22.14 -6.98
N THR A 660 -19.38 -21.05 -6.79
CA THR A 660 -20.85 -21.08 -6.89
C THR A 660 -21.31 -21.33 -8.32
N ILE A 661 -20.67 -20.69 -9.30
CA ILE A 661 -20.91 -20.91 -10.74
C ILE A 661 -20.60 -22.36 -11.10
N ALA A 662 -19.45 -22.89 -10.65
CA ALA A 662 -19.06 -24.28 -10.89
C ALA A 662 -20.12 -25.29 -10.41
N LEU A 663 -20.62 -25.13 -9.19
CA LEU A 663 -21.66 -25.99 -8.65
C LEU A 663 -23.00 -25.82 -9.38
N SER A 664 -23.35 -24.59 -9.75
CA SER A 664 -24.57 -24.28 -10.50
C SER A 664 -24.56 -24.94 -11.88
N TYR A 665 -23.41 -24.89 -12.58
CA TYR A 665 -23.22 -25.56 -13.86
C TYR A 665 -23.43 -27.08 -13.73
N ILE A 666 -22.78 -27.72 -12.75
CA ILE A 666 -22.90 -29.16 -12.53
C ILE A 666 -24.34 -29.55 -12.25
N ARG A 667 -25.07 -28.79 -11.45
CA ARG A 667 -26.50 -29.07 -11.18
C ARG A 667 -27.38 -28.92 -12.41
N ALA A 668 -27.12 -27.94 -13.25
CA ALA A 668 -27.88 -27.70 -14.48
C ALA A 668 -27.63 -28.80 -15.55
N HIS A 669 -26.41 -29.33 -15.62
CA HIS A 669 -25.96 -30.30 -16.62
C HIS A 669 -25.71 -31.70 -16.07
N ALA A 670 -26.26 -32.03 -14.89
CA ALA A 670 -25.99 -33.27 -14.17
C ALA A 670 -26.23 -34.54 -15.03
N THR A 671 -27.33 -34.58 -15.83
CA THR A 671 -27.66 -35.69 -16.72
C THR A 671 -26.60 -35.88 -17.81
N GLU A 672 -26.09 -34.80 -18.40
CA GLU A 672 -25.05 -34.84 -19.44
C GLU A 672 -23.71 -35.29 -18.86
N LEU A 673 -23.43 -34.92 -17.62
CA LEU A 673 -22.23 -35.29 -16.89
C LEU A 673 -22.29 -36.70 -16.26
N GLY A 674 -23.41 -37.40 -16.41
CA GLY A 674 -23.61 -38.70 -15.80
C GLY A 674 -23.71 -38.66 -14.27
N ILE A 675 -24.13 -37.55 -13.71
CA ILE A 675 -24.25 -37.33 -12.28
C ILE A 675 -25.71 -37.51 -11.85
N ASP A 676 -25.93 -38.36 -10.87
CA ASP A 676 -27.22 -38.50 -10.23
C ASP A 676 -27.38 -37.41 -9.14
N LEU A 677 -28.33 -36.51 -9.35
CA LEU A 677 -28.60 -35.39 -8.43
C LEU A 677 -29.02 -35.85 -7.02
N ASP A 678 -29.62 -37.05 -6.89
CA ASP A 678 -29.97 -37.60 -5.59
C ASP A 678 -28.73 -37.96 -4.75
N GLN A 679 -27.58 -38.18 -5.40
CA GLN A 679 -26.30 -38.36 -4.69
C GLN A 679 -25.73 -37.06 -4.07
N ILE A 680 -26.20 -35.92 -4.52
CA ILE A 680 -25.72 -34.60 -4.05
C ILE A 680 -26.73 -34.00 -3.06
N LYS A 681 -28.01 -34.33 -3.16
CA LYS A 681 -29.11 -33.69 -2.45
C LYS A 681 -29.00 -33.75 -0.93
N ASP A 682 -28.53 -34.88 -0.39
CA ASP A 682 -28.36 -35.09 1.04
C ASP A 682 -26.90 -35.00 1.51
N LYS A 683 -26.07 -34.25 0.78
CA LYS A 683 -24.65 -34.05 1.10
C LYS A 683 -24.29 -32.59 1.12
N GLU A 684 -23.37 -32.24 2.00
CA GLU A 684 -22.63 -30.99 1.93
C GLU A 684 -21.42 -31.15 1.03
N ILE A 685 -21.16 -30.13 0.21
CA ILE A 685 -20.05 -30.11 -0.72
C ILE A 685 -19.02 -29.16 -0.15
N HIS A 686 -17.84 -29.66 0.16
CA HIS A 686 -16.74 -28.86 0.70
C HIS A 686 -15.64 -28.73 -0.33
N ILE A 687 -15.30 -27.48 -0.71
CA ILE A 687 -14.11 -27.15 -1.49
C ILE A 687 -13.09 -26.50 -0.55
N HIS A 688 -11.92 -27.08 -0.52
CA HIS A 688 -10.78 -26.56 0.22
C HIS A 688 -9.63 -26.20 -0.73
N VAL A 689 -9.04 -25.01 -0.54
CA VAL A 689 -7.81 -24.63 -1.21
C VAL A 689 -6.74 -24.45 -0.14
N PRO A 690 -5.77 -25.40 -0.03
CA PRO A 690 -4.73 -25.37 0.98
C PRO A 690 -3.96 -24.06 1.04
N GLU A 691 -3.14 -23.86 2.10
CA GLU A 691 -2.40 -22.62 2.40
C GLU A 691 -3.30 -21.40 2.73
N GLY A 692 -4.19 -21.57 3.70
CA GLY A 692 -5.13 -20.54 4.14
C GLY A 692 -4.51 -19.24 4.68
N ALA A 693 -3.22 -19.23 4.95
CA ALA A 693 -2.50 -18.01 5.35
C ALA A 693 -2.33 -16.98 4.21
N ILE A 694 -2.46 -17.44 2.94
CA ILE A 694 -2.31 -16.59 1.76
C ILE A 694 -3.70 -16.36 1.16
N PRO A 695 -4.19 -15.11 1.13
CA PRO A 695 -5.46 -14.80 0.47
C PRO A 695 -5.41 -15.14 -1.02
N LYS A 696 -6.44 -15.79 -1.52
CA LYS A 696 -6.56 -16.20 -2.93
C LYS A 696 -7.84 -15.63 -3.52
N ASP A 697 -7.73 -14.92 -4.64
CA ASP A 697 -8.89 -14.39 -5.35
C ASP A 697 -8.70 -14.43 -6.87
N GLY A 698 -9.81 -14.50 -7.59
CA GLY A 698 -9.83 -14.47 -9.05
C GLY A 698 -10.70 -15.55 -9.68
N PRO A 699 -11.17 -15.33 -10.93
CA PRO A 699 -12.07 -16.23 -11.63
C PRO A 699 -11.35 -17.42 -12.31
N SER A 700 -10.03 -17.40 -12.38
CA SER A 700 -9.22 -18.33 -13.20
C SER A 700 -9.19 -19.79 -12.71
N ALA A 701 -9.75 -20.07 -11.55
CA ALA A 701 -9.87 -21.41 -10.98
C ALA A 701 -11.21 -22.11 -11.35
N GLY A 702 -12.07 -21.48 -12.15
CA GLY A 702 -13.42 -21.97 -12.45
C GLY A 702 -13.45 -23.37 -13.04
N ILE A 703 -12.67 -23.63 -14.09
CA ILE A 703 -12.60 -24.97 -14.72
C ILE A 703 -11.99 -26.00 -13.77
N THR A 704 -11.03 -25.59 -12.93
CA THR A 704 -10.40 -26.46 -11.94
C THR A 704 -11.41 -26.88 -10.86
N MET A 705 -12.26 -25.96 -10.40
CA MET A 705 -13.31 -26.24 -9.43
C MET A 705 -14.38 -27.18 -9.98
N VAL A 706 -14.82 -26.99 -11.23
CA VAL A 706 -15.75 -27.93 -11.88
C VAL A 706 -15.13 -29.32 -11.98
N THR A 707 -13.91 -29.42 -12.45
CA THR A 707 -13.19 -30.70 -12.61
C THR A 707 -13.02 -31.39 -11.24
N SER A 708 -12.64 -30.67 -10.20
CA SER A 708 -12.53 -31.18 -8.85
C SER A 708 -13.85 -31.71 -8.32
N LEU A 709 -14.92 -30.94 -8.46
CA LEU A 709 -16.25 -31.37 -8.03
C LEU A 709 -16.74 -32.60 -8.79
N VAL A 710 -16.62 -32.62 -10.13
CA VAL A 710 -17.05 -33.78 -10.96
C VAL A 710 -16.21 -34.99 -10.61
N SER A 711 -14.89 -34.88 -10.43
CA SER A 711 -14.02 -35.95 -9.98
C SER A 711 -14.44 -36.48 -8.60
N GLY A 712 -14.70 -35.61 -7.64
CA GLY A 712 -15.15 -35.97 -6.29
C GLY A 712 -16.50 -36.65 -6.26
N ILE A 713 -17.47 -36.20 -7.10
CA ILE A 713 -18.81 -36.78 -7.19
C ILE A 713 -18.77 -38.15 -7.88
N THR A 714 -18.11 -38.23 -9.04
CA THR A 714 -18.04 -39.43 -9.86
C THR A 714 -16.97 -40.42 -9.41
N ARG A 715 -16.06 -39.99 -8.52
CA ARG A 715 -14.89 -40.73 -8.04
C ARG A 715 -13.89 -41.14 -9.13
N ARG A 716 -13.93 -40.47 -10.27
CA ARG A 716 -12.97 -40.64 -11.35
C ARG A 716 -11.67 -39.92 -10.99
N LYS A 717 -10.54 -40.61 -11.24
CA LYS A 717 -9.22 -40.01 -11.04
C LYS A 717 -8.98 -38.92 -12.08
N VAL A 718 -8.21 -37.90 -11.69
CA VAL A 718 -7.71 -36.88 -12.59
C VAL A 718 -6.39 -37.36 -13.22
N ARG A 719 -6.13 -36.97 -14.47
CA ARG A 719 -4.87 -37.29 -15.17
C ARG A 719 -3.65 -36.79 -14.38
N PRO A 720 -2.61 -37.59 -14.22
CA PRO A 720 -1.40 -37.16 -13.52
C PRO A 720 -0.67 -36.08 -14.29
N HIS A 721 0.11 -35.23 -13.55
CA HIS A 721 0.90 -34.14 -14.09
C HIS A 721 0.11 -33.15 -14.95
N LEU A 722 -1.19 -33.03 -14.70
CA LEU A 722 -2.10 -32.11 -15.36
C LEU A 722 -2.37 -30.89 -14.46
N ALA A 723 -2.30 -29.71 -15.02
CA ALA A 723 -2.81 -28.48 -14.41
C ALA A 723 -3.74 -27.76 -15.37
N MET A 724 -4.57 -26.87 -14.85
CA MET A 724 -5.52 -26.14 -15.67
C MET A 724 -5.76 -24.72 -15.17
N THR A 725 -6.13 -23.83 -16.06
CA THR A 725 -6.54 -22.47 -15.73
C THR A 725 -7.56 -21.98 -16.75
N GLY A 726 -8.63 -21.35 -16.26
CA GLY A 726 -9.70 -20.82 -17.09
C GLY A 726 -10.88 -20.38 -16.24
N GLU A 727 -11.57 -19.34 -16.68
CA GLU A 727 -12.82 -18.91 -16.10
C GLU A 727 -13.95 -19.70 -16.75
N ILE A 728 -15.00 -20.01 -15.99
CA ILE A 728 -16.17 -20.73 -16.50
C ILE A 728 -17.42 -19.86 -16.45
N THR A 729 -18.25 -19.97 -17.47
CA THR A 729 -19.60 -19.37 -17.48
C THR A 729 -20.67 -20.37 -17.07
N LEU A 730 -21.86 -19.89 -16.70
CA LEU A 730 -23.03 -20.74 -16.42
C LEU A 730 -23.47 -21.66 -17.59
N ARG A 731 -23.02 -21.36 -18.82
CA ARG A 731 -23.30 -22.15 -20.01
C ARG A 731 -22.20 -23.16 -20.35
N GLY A 732 -21.14 -23.22 -19.53
CA GLY A 732 -20.01 -24.13 -19.75
C GLY A 732 -18.91 -23.59 -20.66
N LYS A 733 -19.02 -22.36 -21.19
CA LYS A 733 -17.97 -21.77 -21.99
C LYS A 733 -16.76 -21.44 -21.11
N VAL A 734 -15.57 -21.77 -21.62
CA VAL A 734 -14.28 -21.42 -20.98
C VAL A 734 -13.80 -20.06 -21.52
N LEU A 735 -13.46 -19.15 -20.62
CA LEU A 735 -12.99 -17.81 -20.95
C LEU A 735 -11.48 -17.65 -20.70
N PRO A 736 -10.81 -16.75 -21.44
CA PRO A 736 -9.38 -16.50 -21.28
C PRO A 736 -9.06 -15.83 -19.95
N VAL A 737 -7.85 -16.07 -19.45
CA VAL A 737 -7.37 -15.56 -18.17
C VAL A 737 -5.99 -14.94 -18.31
N GLY A 738 -5.63 -14.05 -17.37
CA GLY A 738 -4.33 -13.38 -17.37
C GLY A 738 -3.22 -14.14 -16.65
N GLY A 739 -1.98 -13.61 -16.74
CA GLY A 739 -0.80 -14.15 -16.06
C GLY A 739 -0.35 -15.51 -16.64
N ILE A 740 -0.55 -15.73 -17.93
CA ILE A 740 -0.29 -17.02 -18.58
C ILE A 740 1.20 -17.40 -18.48
N LYS A 741 2.11 -16.49 -18.80
CA LYS A 741 3.57 -16.75 -18.74
C LYS A 741 3.97 -17.28 -17.35
N GLU A 742 3.58 -16.59 -16.31
CA GLU A 742 3.92 -16.94 -14.93
C GLU A 742 3.30 -18.29 -14.52
N LYS A 743 2.05 -18.53 -14.88
CA LYS A 743 1.32 -19.77 -14.62
C LYS A 743 1.98 -20.98 -15.28
N ILE A 744 2.34 -20.85 -16.55
CA ILE A 744 2.99 -21.94 -17.32
C ILE A 744 4.35 -22.31 -16.75
N LEU A 745 5.14 -21.31 -16.37
CA LEU A 745 6.46 -21.53 -15.79
C LEU A 745 6.39 -22.12 -14.38
N ALA A 746 5.38 -21.74 -13.58
CA ALA A 746 5.11 -22.39 -12.32
C ALA A 746 4.73 -23.87 -12.50
N ALA A 747 3.87 -24.17 -13.47
CA ALA A 747 3.50 -25.54 -13.81
C ALA A 747 4.74 -26.38 -14.17
N LYS A 748 5.59 -25.88 -15.05
CA LYS A 748 6.85 -26.54 -15.45
C LYS A 748 7.76 -26.83 -14.25
N ARG A 749 8.00 -25.84 -13.38
CA ARG A 749 8.83 -26.01 -12.17
C ARG A 749 8.27 -27.06 -11.21
N SER A 750 6.95 -27.17 -11.13
CA SER A 750 6.28 -28.13 -10.26
C SER A 750 6.18 -29.53 -10.84
N GLY A 751 6.73 -29.76 -12.06
CA GLY A 751 6.74 -31.08 -12.72
C GLY A 751 5.42 -31.42 -13.45
N ILE A 752 4.62 -30.43 -13.79
CA ILE A 752 3.44 -30.58 -14.65
C ILE A 752 3.92 -30.70 -16.10
N THR A 753 3.27 -31.58 -16.88
CA THR A 753 3.58 -31.83 -18.29
C THR A 753 2.43 -31.44 -19.23
N ASP A 754 1.21 -31.48 -18.72
CA ASP A 754 -0.01 -31.21 -19.49
C ASP A 754 -0.76 -30.01 -18.90
N ILE A 755 -1.16 -29.08 -19.75
CA ILE A 755 -1.83 -27.85 -19.31
C ILE A 755 -3.07 -27.61 -20.15
N ILE A 756 -4.23 -27.49 -19.50
CA ILE A 756 -5.49 -27.10 -20.11
C ILE A 756 -5.71 -25.61 -19.94
N LEU A 757 -6.03 -24.90 -21.02
CA LEU A 757 -6.33 -23.48 -21.00
C LEU A 757 -7.31 -23.09 -22.12
N CYS A 758 -7.95 -21.93 -21.99
CA CYS A 758 -8.85 -21.40 -23.01
C CYS A 758 -8.11 -21.23 -24.36
N ARG A 759 -8.75 -21.56 -25.46
CA ARG A 759 -8.21 -21.40 -26.82
C ARG A 759 -7.77 -19.96 -27.10
N GLU A 760 -8.47 -18.98 -26.57
CA GLU A 760 -8.11 -17.57 -26.76
C GLU A 760 -6.77 -17.18 -26.10
N ASN A 761 -6.26 -18.00 -25.15
CA ASN A 761 -4.93 -17.83 -24.55
C ASN A 761 -3.78 -18.43 -25.38
N GLU A 762 -4.06 -19.06 -26.52
CA GLU A 762 -3.02 -19.56 -27.44
C GLU A 762 -2.06 -18.44 -27.87
N LYS A 763 -2.58 -17.24 -28.09
CA LYS A 763 -1.76 -16.06 -28.41
C LYS A 763 -0.74 -15.73 -27.32
N ASP A 764 -1.12 -15.90 -26.05
CA ASP A 764 -0.23 -15.62 -24.92
C ASP A 764 0.90 -16.67 -24.83
N ILE A 765 0.61 -17.92 -25.20
CA ILE A 765 1.62 -18.99 -25.28
C ILE A 765 2.61 -18.72 -26.42
N GLN A 766 2.14 -18.26 -27.60
CA GLN A 766 2.99 -17.92 -28.73
C GLN A 766 3.98 -16.78 -28.43
N GLU A 767 3.70 -15.95 -27.44
CA GLU A 767 4.59 -14.88 -26.98
C GLU A 767 5.70 -15.36 -26.04
N ILE A 768 5.59 -16.58 -25.50
CA ILE A 768 6.60 -17.18 -24.61
C ILE A 768 7.70 -17.80 -25.46
N ASN A 769 8.95 -17.54 -25.08
CA ASN A 769 10.09 -18.13 -25.78
C ASN A 769 10.01 -19.67 -25.77
N ALA A 770 10.17 -20.29 -26.93
CA ALA A 770 10.00 -21.73 -27.14
C ALA A 770 10.85 -22.59 -26.18
N HIS A 771 12.02 -22.12 -25.79
CA HIS A 771 12.88 -22.83 -24.83
C HIS A 771 12.20 -23.05 -23.46
N TYR A 772 11.36 -22.11 -23.03
CA TYR A 772 10.62 -22.25 -21.77
C TYR A 772 9.43 -23.21 -21.88
N LEU A 773 8.95 -23.51 -23.09
CA LEU A 773 7.83 -24.38 -23.36
C LEU A 773 8.24 -25.85 -23.56
N GLU A 774 9.53 -26.13 -23.67
CA GLU A 774 10.04 -27.50 -23.83
C GLU A 774 9.58 -28.44 -22.72
N GLY A 775 9.01 -29.58 -23.12
CA GLY A 775 8.48 -30.60 -22.19
C GLY A 775 7.04 -30.36 -21.71
N LEU A 776 6.38 -29.32 -22.21
CA LEU A 776 4.98 -29.02 -21.92
C LEU A 776 4.08 -29.31 -23.13
N SER A 777 2.89 -29.85 -22.85
CA SER A 777 1.82 -30.08 -23.82
C SER A 777 0.62 -29.18 -23.49
N PHE A 778 0.13 -28.43 -24.46
CA PHE A 778 -0.99 -27.50 -24.27
C PHE A 778 -2.27 -28.03 -24.91
N HIS A 779 -3.35 -28.04 -24.13
CA HIS A 779 -4.67 -28.48 -24.54
C HIS A 779 -5.62 -27.28 -24.52
N TYR A 780 -5.92 -26.78 -25.72
CA TYR A 780 -6.79 -25.60 -25.89
C TYR A 780 -8.24 -26.01 -25.97
N VAL A 781 -9.08 -25.45 -25.11
CA VAL A 781 -10.49 -25.78 -24.98
C VAL A 781 -11.38 -24.54 -25.10
N ASP A 782 -12.62 -24.75 -25.56
CA ASP A 782 -13.65 -23.71 -25.64
C ASP A 782 -14.80 -24.00 -24.65
N GLU A 783 -15.04 -25.29 -24.34
CA GLU A 783 -16.13 -25.76 -23.49
C GLU A 783 -15.61 -26.62 -22.35
N ILE A 784 -16.32 -26.60 -21.21
CA ILE A 784 -15.95 -27.37 -20.01
C ILE A 784 -16.04 -28.89 -20.22
N THR A 785 -16.88 -29.35 -21.16
CA THR A 785 -16.97 -30.76 -21.53
C THR A 785 -15.64 -31.28 -22.07
N GLU A 786 -14.96 -30.50 -22.92
CA GLU A 786 -13.63 -30.82 -23.45
C GLU A 786 -12.60 -30.94 -22.34
N VAL A 787 -12.71 -30.07 -21.31
CA VAL A 787 -11.84 -30.13 -20.09
C VAL A 787 -12.05 -31.44 -19.36
N LEU A 788 -13.32 -31.81 -19.09
CA LEU A 788 -13.66 -33.01 -18.33
C LEU A 788 -13.30 -34.30 -19.10
N ASP A 789 -13.51 -34.34 -20.40
CA ASP A 789 -13.17 -35.49 -21.24
C ASP A 789 -11.66 -35.74 -21.27
N PHE A 790 -10.84 -34.70 -21.26
CA PHE A 790 -9.39 -34.84 -21.22
C PHE A 790 -8.87 -35.12 -19.80
N ALA A 791 -9.41 -34.41 -18.79
CA ALA A 791 -8.87 -34.40 -17.43
C ALA A 791 -9.25 -35.67 -16.64
N LEU A 792 -10.45 -36.21 -16.85
CA LEU A 792 -10.96 -37.33 -16.03
C LEU A 792 -10.67 -38.68 -16.69
N LEU A 793 -10.03 -39.56 -15.95
CA LEU A 793 -9.78 -40.95 -16.37
C LEU A 793 -11.03 -41.81 -16.14
N ASP A 794 -11.13 -42.93 -16.84
CA ASP A 794 -12.20 -43.91 -16.63
C ASP A 794 -12.01 -44.74 -15.34
N GLU A 795 -10.85 -44.59 -14.69
CA GLU A 795 -10.58 -45.26 -13.43
C GLU A 795 -11.39 -44.64 -12.29
N VAL A 796 -12.25 -45.47 -11.67
CA VAL A 796 -13.05 -45.11 -10.50
C VAL A 796 -12.40 -45.68 -9.26
N VAL A 797 -12.22 -44.81 -8.24
CA VAL A 797 -11.67 -45.25 -6.94
C VAL A 797 -12.82 -45.85 -6.10
N ASP A 798 -12.72 -47.12 -5.77
CA ASP A 798 -13.71 -47.78 -4.88
C ASP A 798 -13.69 -47.11 -3.48
N LYS A 799 -14.89 -47.15 -2.79
CA LYS A 799 -14.94 -46.72 -1.40
C LYS A 799 -13.98 -47.59 -0.61
N ALA A 800 -12.99 -46.93 0.03
CA ALA A 800 -12.26 -47.57 1.11
C ALA A 800 -13.32 -48.15 2.09
N LYS A 801 -13.31 -49.47 2.30
CA LYS A 801 -14.22 -50.17 3.20
C LYS A 801 -14.07 -49.71 4.64
#